data_a74e9ff9c08ad412423f409deb5351c4
#
_entry.id   a74e9ff9c08ad412423f409deb5351c4
#
_cell.length_a   1.000
_cell.length_b   1.000
_cell.length_c   1.000
_cell.angle_alpha   90.00
_cell.angle_beta   90.00
_cell.angle_gamma   90.00
#
_symmetry.space_group_name_H-M   'P 1'
#
loop_
_entity.id
_entity.type
_entity.pdbx_description
1 polymer ?
#
loop_
_entity_poly.entity_id
_entity_poly.type
_entity_poly.pdbx_seq_one_letter_code
_entity_poly.pdbx_strand_id
1 'polypeptide(L)'
;MTCDQIISFDTLSHPALKNIKTIYGLTLEKKMRKITKSLLAMAIAGVLTPLTAQADIEEIIVTANKREQSIQDVPIAISAFDNAALAEIGADSLENLTNFVPGVALFDDRGAGQPTWVIRGVGLADFNANNTPTAAIYYDEAYMTSNALGGIGLYDIERVEVLKGPQGGLYGRNTTGGAVRIVSNRPNLAESEGYVSIGYEGRYGGTLVEAAYNAPLSEDVAVRVAMQRDYGGGWQDSLATAEDDDHGDRDSLAFRGQLLYSPSDDLEILFKADIGQDKSETMLGRGNGFYDPLTGDPCAAIMAGRRDETSCIGMHNLLGDPRLPSDQTKNGSVVLSNPINELDNEWTGITLTVDKDLGYANLVSISSFLDFDYIQSFDYDGTPLALVQSKEGFKDHDTTIEQWSQEFRLLSNSEGPLSWLAGATYAQDTNDTMTSADITTLYEIEYVPFDLITNTYSQETTTWAVYGQAGYDISDSININGSLRYTDEDKELDYTTYIGAEGVLTLLGDVQGMTSSLDSNWSGHLGVDWRVSDNTLVYAKYSRGFKSGGFFTAWTDDTDAIPVYKEEVNDAFEVGVKSNPSDELQVNAAVYFYDYQDTQGKISAPSAAAPSGYLTALGTLGDAEHTGAEVDMLWSPAQMPGFSVQLAYAWLDAEITSSDYVSFDQLNDVYSLEGLDRDFAPKTSYSVNVRQEENVTDSLLGSASLTYSWRDDLAPRSSQLSDTDYGLLGQDDYGVLNLYLAIANVNEGWELSIIGENITDEVYIVRATGDDGGSYMDMLGRPATWSINARFDF
;
A
#
# COMPACT_ATOMS: atom_id res chain seq x y z
N MET A 1 -3.11 -23.27 -48.23
CA MET A 1 -4.51 -23.55 -47.91
C MET A 1 -4.72 -22.96 -46.52
N THR A 2 -5.29 -21.81 -46.50
CA THR A 2 -5.53 -20.94 -45.35
C THR A 2 -6.77 -21.43 -44.59
N CYS A 3 -6.65 -21.56 -43.32
CA CYS A 3 -7.73 -21.98 -42.42
C CYS A 3 -8.39 -20.71 -41.80
N ASP A 4 -9.17 -20.04 -42.63
CA ASP A 4 -10.07 -18.96 -42.24
C ASP A 4 -11.50 -19.46 -42.44
N GLN A 5 -12.14 -19.86 -41.37
CA GLN A 5 -13.60 -19.86 -41.15
C GLN A 5 -13.92 -20.46 -39.79
N ILE A 6 -13.88 -19.63 -38.73
CA ILE A 6 -14.63 -19.83 -37.50
C ILE A 6 -15.66 -18.70 -37.42
N ILE A 7 -16.89 -19.12 -37.52
CA ILE A 7 -18.15 -18.45 -37.67
C ILE A 7 -18.37 -17.39 -36.55
N SER A 8 -18.48 -16.12 -36.95
CA SER A 8 -19.08 -15.05 -36.19
C SER A 8 -20.58 -15.32 -35.91
N PHE A 9 -20.99 -15.37 -34.69
CA PHE A 9 -22.38 -15.56 -34.26
C PHE A 9 -23.13 -14.24 -33.92
N ASP A 10 -22.77 -13.14 -34.52
CA ASP A 10 -23.35 -11.83 -34.22
C ASP A 10 -24.34 -11.26 -35.23
N THR A 11 -25.23 -12.08 -35.73
CA THR A 11 -26.42 -11.55 -36.42
C THR A 11 -27.59 -12.53 -36.36
N LEU A 12 -28.26 -12.61 -35.20
CA LEU A 12 -29.64 -13.15 -35.16
C LEU A 12 -30.38 -12.50 -33.97
N SER A 13 -31.04 -11.38 -34.20
CA SER A 13 -32.02 -10.75 -33.34
C SER A 13 -33.36 -11.47 -33.36
N HIS A 14 -33.52 -12.51 -32.54
CA HIS A 14 -34.84 -13.13 -32.29
C HIS A 14 -35.09 -13.28 -30.77
N PRO A 15 -36.25 -12.81 -30.20
CA PRO A 15 -36.50 -12.81 -28.76
C PRO A 15 -36.44 -14.18 -28.06
N ALA A 16 -36.61 -15.27 -28.81
CA ALA A 16 -36.52 -16.64 -28.30
C ALA A 16 -35.10 -17.08 -27.91
N LEU A 17 -34.05 -16.45 -28.45
CA LEU A 17 -32.63 -16.80 -28.16
C LEU A 17 -32.08 -16.09 -26.93
N LYS A 18 -32.66 -14.94 -26.53
CA LYS A 18 -32.31 -14.28 -25.25
C LYS A 18 -32.63 -15.15 -24.05
N ASN A 19 -33.78 -15.85 -24.06
CA ASN A 19 -34.18 -16.79 -23.01
C ASN A 19 -33.30 -18.05 -22.92
N ILE A 20 -32.64 -18.44 -24.04
CA ILE A 20 -31.75 -19.59 -24.06
C ILE A 20 -30.38 -19.22 -23.44
N LYS A 21 -29.83 -18.01 -23.70
CA LYS A 21 -28.60 -17.52 -23.06
C LYS A 21 -28.78 -17.40 -21.55
N THR A 22 -29.90 -16.91 -21.06
CA THR A 22 -30.19 -16.77 -19.62
C THR A 22 -30.34 -18.13 -18.92
N ILE A 23 -30.96 -19.12 -19.60
CA ILE A 23 -31.16 -20.48 -19.04
C ILE A 23 -29.85 -21.28 -19.05
N TYR A 24 -29.02 -21.14 -20.10
CA TYR A 24 -27.72 -21.82 -20.16
C TYR A 24 -26.68 -21.15 -19.25
N GLY A 25 -26.69 -19.84 -19.11
CA GLY A 25 -25.86 -19.11 -18.14
C GLY A 25 -26.15 -19.54 -16.70
N LEU A 26 -27.38 -19.49 -16.26
CA LEU A 26 -27.80 -19.96 -14.94
C LEU A 26 -27.57 -21.46 -14.69
N THR A 27 -27.54 -22.27 -15.73
CA THR A 27 -27.30 -23.72 -15.62
C THR A 27 -25.81 -24.04 -15.55
N LEU A 28 -24.95 -23.24 -16.22
CA LEU A 28 -23.49 -23.33 -16.08
C LEU A 28 -23.04 -22.83 -14.69
N GLU A 29 -23.55 -21.70 -14.23
CA GLU A 29 -23.27 -21.16 -12.89
C GLU A 29 -23.66 -22.12 -11.76
N LYS A 30 -24.84 -22.74 -11.85
CA LYS A 30 -25.27 -23.79 -10.91
C LYS A 30 -24.47 -25.09 -11.05
N LYS A 31 -23.93 -25.41 -12.22
CA LYS A 31 -23.03 -26.55 -12.41
C LYS A 31 -21.63 -26.25 -11.88
N MET A 32 -21.11 -25.06 -12.11
CA MET A 32 -19.82 -24.63 -11.56
C MET A 32 -19.86 -24.56 -10.03
N ARG A 33 -20.89 -23.98 -9.41
CA ARG A 33 -21.09 -24.02 -7.93
C ARG A 33 -21.20 -25.45 -7.37
N LYS A 34 -21.66 -26.43 -8.14
CA LYS A 34 -21.66 -27.85 -7.73
C LYS A 34 -20.30 -28.51 -7.91
N ILE A 35 -19.55 -28.13 -8.95
CA ILE A 35 -18.20 -28.63 -9.22
C ILE A 35 -17.23 -28.09 -8.19
N THR A 36 -17.33 -26.81 -7.81
CA THR A 36 -16.51 -26.18 -6.74
C THR A 36 -16.76 -26.86 -5.38
N LYS A 37 -18.02 -27.16 -5.03
CA LYS A 37 -18.34 -27.91 -3.79
C LYS A 37 -17.87 -29.37 -3.84
N SER A 38 -17.77 -29.99 -5.00
CA SER A 38 -17.31 -31.37 -5.16
C SER A 38 -15.78 -31.45 -5.22
N LEU A 39 -15.09 -30.43 -5.76
CA LEU A 39 -13.64 -30.32 -5.73
C LEU A 39 -13.13 -29.98 -4.32
N LEU A 40 -13.85 -29.11 -3.60
CA LEU A 40 -13.55 -28.85 -2.19
C LEU A 40 -13.73 -30.09 -1.30
N ALA A 41 -14.77 -30.90 -1.59
CA ALA A 41 -15.00 -32.16 -0.88
C ALA A 41 -14.00 -33.27 -1.28
N MET A 42 -13.42 -33.24 -2.48
CA MET A 42 -12.37 -34.17 -2.91
C MET A 42 -10.98 -33.77 -2.39
N ALA A 43 -10.66 -32.48 -2.30
CA ALA A 43 -9.45 -31.98 -1.65
C ALA A 43 -9.40 -32.36 -0.15
N ILE A 44 -10.56 -32.34 0.54
CA ILE A 44 -10.66 -32.75 1.95
C ILE A 44 -10.65 -34.30 2.11
N ALA A 45 -10.97 -35.08 1.07
CA ALA A 45 -11.08 -36.53 1.16
C ALA A 45 -9.81 -37.30 0.74
N GLY A 46 -8.79 -36.62 0.18
CA GLY A 46 -7.51 -37.22 -0.28
C GLY A 46 -6.47 -37.46 0.82
N VAL A 47 -6.71 -36.99 2.04
CA VAL A 47 -5.72 -36.97 3.13
C VAL A 47 -5.81 -38.20 4.02
N LEU A 48 -5.42 -39.39 3.54
CA LEU A 48 -5.26 -40.57 4.41
C LEU A 48 -4.23 -41.57 3.89
N THR A 49 -2.95 -41.14 3.83
CA THR A 49 -1.83 -42.11 3.89
C THR A 49 -0.67 -41.51 4.67
N PRO A 50 -0.18 -42.09 5.76
CA PRO A 50 0.91 -41.50 6.54
C PRO A 50 2.26 -41.80 5.87
N LEU A 51 2.95 -40.81 5.36
CA LEU A 51 4.39 -40.81 5.15
C LEU A 51 5.02 -39.88 6.20
N THR A 52 6.03 -40.34 6.88
CA THR A 52 6.75 -39.63 7.93
C THR A 52 7.71 -38.62 7.29
N ALA A 53 7.24 -37.42 7.00
CA ALA A 53 8.08 -36.23 6.89
C ALA A 53 7.95 -35.47 8.23
N GLN A 54 9.05 -34.98 8.75
CA GLN A 54 9.07 -34.12 9.93
C GLN A 54 8.69 -32.73 9.42
N ALA A 55 7.60 -32.18 9.92
CA ALA A 55 7.21 -30.78 9.61
C ALA A 55 7.99 -29.92 10.62
N ASP A 56 9.12 -29.36 10.21
CA ASP A 56 9.79 -28.29 10.93
C ASP A 56 9.21 -26.96 10.42
N ILE A 57 8.75 -26.09 11.34
CA ILE A 57 8.37 -24.73 11.00
C ILE A 57 9.65 -23.99 10.58
N GLU A 58 9.67 -23.49 9.35
CA GLU A 58 10.83 -22.78 8.80
C GLU A 58 11.09 -21.50 9.59
N GLU A 59 12.35 -21.28 9.97
CA GLU A 59 12.75 -20.10 10.72
C GLU A 59 12.89 -18.89 9.79
N ILE A 60 12.07 -17.86 9.97
CA ILE A 60 12.14 -16.61 9.21
C ILE A 60 13.18 -15.69 9.86
N ILE A 61 14.22 -15.33 9.09
CA ILE A 61 15.24 -14.37 9.49
C ILE A 61 14.80 -12.96 9.06
N VAL A 62 14.87 -12.00 9.97
CA VAL A 62 14.53 -10.59 9.75
C VAL A 62 15.68 -9.69 10.18
N THR A 63 15.68 -8.46 9.68
CA THR A 63 16.70 -7.46 10.01
C THR A 63 16.10 -6.20 10.67
N ALA A 64 14.99 -6.37 11.39
CA ALA A 64 14.24 -5.30 12.05
C ALA A 64 15.07 -4.44 13.03
N ASN A 65 16.05 -5.03 13.71
CA ASN A 65 17.00 -4.32 14.59
C ASN A 65 18.32 -3.94 13.89
N LYS A 66 18.31 -3.84 12.55
CA LYS A 66 19.53 -3.64 11.73
C LYS A 66 20.60 -4.73 11.94
N ARG A 67 20.16 -5.91 12.38
CA ARG A 67 20.92 -7.15 12.57
C ARG A 67 20.05 -8.33 12.11
N GLU A 68 20.66 -9.34 11.54
CA GLU A 68 19.97 -10.59 11.23
C GLU A 68 19.61 -11.33 12.52
N GLN A 69 18.34 -11.61 12.72
CA GLN A 69 17.79 -12.30 13.90
C GLN A 69 16.59 -13.15 13.47
N SER A 70 16.34 -14.23 14.20
CA SER A 70 15.07 -14.94 14.08
C SER A 70 13.90 -14.03 14.41
N ILE A 71 12.82 -14.10 13.64
CA ILE A 71 11.59 -13.36 13.93
C ILE A 71 11.07 -13.63 15.35
N GLN A 72 11.34 -14.82 15.89
CA GLN A 72 10.96 -15.24 17.25
C GLN A 72 11.79 -14.58 18.35
N ASP A 73 12.98 -14.08 18.02
CA ASP A 73 13.89 -13.43 18.96
C ASP A 73 13.76 -11.91 18.99
N VAL A 74 13.00 -11.32 18.03
CA VAL A 74 12.82 -9.87 17.92
C VAL A 74 11.61 -9.42 18.76
N PRO A 75 11.78 -8.55 19.79
CA PRO A 75 10.70 -8.11 20.68
C PRO A 75 9.83 -6.99 20.07
N ILE A 76 9.30 -7.26 18.90
CA ILE A 76 8.44 -6.36 18.10
C ILE A 76 7.36 -7.19 17.44
N ALA A 77 6.14 -6.65 17.32
CA ALA A 77 5.12 -7.22 16.43
C ALA A 77 5.57 -7.01 14.98
N ILE A 78 5.82 -8.10 14.26
CA ILE A 78 6.35 -8.08 12.89
C ILE A 78 5.70 -9.17 12.07
N SER A 79 5.32 -8.86 10.83
CA SER A 79 4.94 -9.81 9.79
C SER A 79 6.03 -9.81 8.72
N ALA A 80 6.49 -10.98 8.31
CA ALA A 80 7.51 -11.12 7.28
C ALA A 80 7.10 -12.17 6.26
N PHE A 81 7.37 -11.89 4.99
CA PHE A 81 7.05 -12.74 3.84
C PHE A 81 8.31 -12.90 3.01
N ASP A 82 8.76 -14.12 2.83
CA ASP A 82 9.83 -14.46 1.90
C ASP A 82 9.32 -14.55 0.45
N ASN A 83 10.24 -14.80 -0.49
CA ASN A 83 9.91 -14.90 -1.91
C ASN A 83 8.84 -15.99 -2.20
N ALA A 84 8.91 -17.14 -1.52
CA ALA A 84 7.96 -18.23 -1.72
C ALA A 84 6.55 -17.86 -1.23
N ALA A 85 6.45 -17.25 -0.04
CA ALA A 85 5.19 -16.77 0.50
C ALA A 85 4.59 -15.66 -0.38
N LEU A 86 5.41 -14.71 -0.90
CA LEU A 86 4.95 -13.67 -1.82
C LEU A 86 4.37 -14.26 -3.11
N ALA A 87 5.06 -15.25 -3.70
CA ALA A 87 4.57 -15.93 -4.91
C ALA A 87 3.27 -16.70 -4.66
N GLU A 88 3.14 -17.39 -3.51
CA GLU A 88 1.95 -18.17 -3.15
C GLU A 88 0.70 -17.29 -2.95
N ILE A 89 0.87 -16.11 -2.37
CA ILE A 89 -0.25 -15.19 -2.17
C ILE A 89 -0.56 -14.35 -3.41
N GLY A 90 0.21 -14.50 -4.50
CA GLY A 90 0.08 -13.70 -5.71
C GLY A 90 0.43 -12.23 -5.47
N ALA A 91 1.35 -11.95 -4.52
CA ALA A 91 1.74 -10.58 -4.21
C ALA A 91 2.69 -10.03 -5.29
N ASP A 92 2.13 -9.71 -6.44
CA ASP A 92 2.76 -8.91 -7.48
C ASP A 92 2.74 -7.41 -7.15
N SER A 93 1.97 -7.03 -6.12
CA SER A 93 1.87 -5.66 -5.59
C SER A 93 1.84 -5.64 -4.06
N LEU A 94 2.21 -4.49 -3.49
CA LEU A 94 2.12 -4.23 -2.04
C LEU A 94 0.66 -4.26 -1.55
N GLU A 95 -0.30 -3.94 -2.41
CA GLU A 95 -1.72 -3.95 -2.08
C GLU A 95 -2.20 -5.37 -1.78
N ASN A 96 -1.85 -6.34 -2.63
CA ASN A 96 -2.18 -7.74 -2.42
C ASN A 96 -1.61 -8.27 -1.10
N LEU A 97 -0.39 -7.85 -0.71
CA LEU A 97 0.23 -8.22 0.56
C LEU A 97 -0.61 -7.83 1.77
N THR A 98 -1.25 -6.64 1.78
CA THR A 98 -1.99 -6.16 2.97
C THR A 98 -3.22 -6.99 3.30
N ASN A 99 -3.76 -7.74 2.34
CA ASN A 99 -4.87 -8.67 2.59
C ASN A 99 -4.48 -9.83 3.52
N PHE A 100 -3.16 -10.08 3.67
CA PHE A 100 -2.62 -11.16 4.50
C PHE A 100 -2.06 -10.67 5.84
N VAL A 101 -2.05 -9.35 6.08
CA VAL A 101 -1.51 -8.73 7.30
C VAL A 101 -2.63 -8.00 8.06
N PRO A 102 -3.38 -8.67 8.95
CA PRO A 102 -4.42 -8.02 9.76
C PRO A 102 -3.87 -6.83 10.57
N GLY A 103 -4.70 -5.79 10.69
CA GLY A 103 -4.30 -4.52 11.29
C GLY A 103 -3.45 -3.63 10.39
N VAL A 104 -3.26 -4.03 9.12
CA VAL A 104 -2.57 -3.25 8.10
C VAL A 104 -3.49 -3.07 6.89
N ALA A 105 -3.53 -1.87 6.35
CA ALA A 105 -4.18 -1.54 5.10
C ALA A 105 -3.21 -0.75 4.22
N LEU A 106 -3.34 -0.91 2.93
CA LEU A 106 -2.75 0.00 1.94
C LEU A 106 -3.88 0.79 1.32
N PHE A 107 -3.69 2.07 1.25
CA PHE A 107 -4.60 2.98 0.63
C PHE A 107 -3.90 3.69 -0.52
N ASP A 108 -4.47 3.63 -1.70
CA ASP A 108 -4.00 4.40 -2.84
C ASP A 108 -5.06 5.46 -3.19
N ASP A 109 -4.71 6.72 -3.09
CA ASP A 109 -5.68 7.82 -3.24
C ASP A 109 -6.32 7.83 -4.64
N ARG A 110 -5.67 7.24 -5.65
CA ARG A 110 -6.07 7.35 -7.06
C ARG A 110 -5.94 6.09 -7.89
N GLY A 111 -5.76 4.94 -7.23
CA GLY A 111 -5.76 3.64 -7.89
C GLY A 111 -4.44 3.21 -8.52
N ALA A 112 -3.42 4.05 -8.50
CA ALA A 112 -2.03 3.67 -8.76
C ALA A 112 -1.11 4.90 -8.54
N GLY A 113 -0.06 4.76 -7.77
CA GLY A 113 1.01 5.73 -7.73
C GLY A 113 1.38 6.31 -6.38
N GLN A 114 0.48 6.39 -5.40
CA GLN A 114 0.82 6.90 -4.06
C GLN A 114 0.32 5.99 -2.93
N PRO A 115 0.87 4.77 -2.81
CA PRO A 115 0.41 3.82 -1.81
C PRO A 115 0.73 4.33 -0.39
N THR A 116 -0.30 4.55 0.40
CA THR A 116 -0.21 4.95 1.80
C THR A 116 -0.46 3.78 2.71
N TRP A 117 0.53 3.43 3.52
CA TRP A 117 0.42 2.40 4.53
C TRP A 117 -0.32 2.92 5.77
N VAL A 118 -1.33 2.18 6.18
CA VAL A 118 -2.04 2.37 7.46
C VAL A 118 -1.77 1.17 8.34
N ILE A 119 -1.07 1.37 9.46
CA ILE A 119 -0.71 0.31 10.39
C ILE A 119 -1.37 0.59 11.73
N ARG A 120 -2.24 -0.32 12.21
CA ARG A 120 -2.98 -0.18 13.48
C ARG A 120 -3.80 1.12 13.55
N GLY A 121 -4.42 1.51 12.42
CA GLY A 121 -5.19 2.74 12.29
C GLY A 121 -4.35 4.03 12.23
N VAL A 122 -3.01 3.92 12.20
CA VAL A 122 -2.11 5.05 12.02
C VAL A 122 -1.81 5.19 10.53
N GLY A 123 -2.35 6.22 9.91
CA GLY A 123 -2.22 6.51 8.49
C GLY A 123 -2.57 7.96 8.18
N LEU A 124 -2.12 8.45 7.05
CA LEU A 124 -2.51 9.75 6.50
C LEU A 124 -2.75 9.59 5.01
N ALA A 125 -4.01 9.66 4.61
CA ALA A 125 -4.37 9.67 3.20
C ALA A 125 -4.38 11.12 2.69
N ASP A 126 -3.35 11.48 1.98
CA ASP A 126 -3.24 12.75 1.27
C ASP A 126 -2.48 12.55 -0.04
N PHE A 127 -2.90 13.27 -1.07
CA PHE A 127 -2.42 13.12 -2.44
C PHE A 127 -1.20 13.98 -2.78
N ASN A 128 -0.81 14.92 -1.90
CA ASN A 128 0.31 15.80 -2.19
C ASN A 128 1.64 15.07 -2.00
N ALA A 129 2.49 15.08 -3.01
CA ALA A 129 3.77 14.40 -3.00
C ALA A 129 4.75 14.96 -1.96
N ASN A 130 4.54 16.20 -1.45
CA ASN A 130 5.35 16.79 -0.39
C ASN A 130 5.01 16.26 1.02
N ASN A 131 3.95 15.48 1.17
CA ASN A 131 3.60 14.88 2.44
C ASN A 131 4.39 13.59 2.69
N THR A 132 4.73 13.37 3.95
CA THR A 132 5.49 12.22 4.39
C THR A 132 4.58 11.09 4.90
N PRO A 133 4.95 9.81 4.74
CA PRO A 133 4.18 8.69 5.27
C PRO A 133 4.14 8.66 6.80
N THR A 134 3.19 7.92 7.38
CA THR A 134 3.14 7.55 8.81
C THR A 134 3.85 6.22 9.08
N ALA A 135 4.03 5.40 8.06
CA ALA A 135 4.85 4.20 8.06
C ALA A 135 6.02 4.38 7.09
N ALA A 136 7.24 4.40 7.60
CA ALA A 136 8.42 4.60 6.77
C ALA A 136 8.66 3.40 5.84
N ILE A 137 8.88 3.67 4.56
CA ILE A 137 9.22 2.65 3.57
C ILE A 137 10.74 2.66 3.37
N TYR A 138 11.35 1.48 3.44
CA TYR A 138 12.76 1.26 3.17
C TYR A 138 12.91 0.24 2.05
N TYR A 139 13.61 0.64 0.99
CA TYR A 139 14.02 -0.27 -0.07
C TYR A 139 15.53 -0.51 0.02
N ASP A 140 15.94 -1.74 0.39
CA ASP A 140 17.35 -2.11 0.65
C ASP A 140 18.10 -1.10 1.53
N GLU A 141 17.57 -0.75 2.67
CA GLU A 141 18.09 0.24 3.62
C GLU A 141 17.96 1.73 3.21
N ALA A 142 17.62 2.06 1.95
CA ALA A 142 17.34 3.43 1.53
C ALA A 142 15.91 3.85 1.96
N TYR A 143 15.79 4.96 2.68
CA TYR A 143 14.51 5.51 3.11
C TYR A 143 13.82 6.24 1.95
N MET A 144 12.54 5.96 1.74
CA MET A 144 11.68 6.64 0.76
C MET A 144 10.93 7.79 1.44
N THR A 145 11.21 9.03 1.03
CA THR A 145 10.71 10.23 1.73
C THR A 145 9.26 10.58 1.42
N SER A 146 8.73 10.12 0.30
CA SER A 146 7.35 10.36 -0.15
C SER A 146 6.60 9.05 -0.39
N ASN A 147 5.27 9.08 -0.22
CA ASN A 147 4.39 7.96 -0.61
C ASN A 147 4.46 7.67 -2.13
N ALA A 148 4.68 8.66 -2.98
CA ALA A 148 4.82 8.48 -4.42
C ALA A 148 5.94 7.48 -4.79
N LEU A 149 6.98 7.39 -3.97
CA LEU A 149 8.10 6.45 -4.15
C LEU A 149 7.72 4.99 -3.80
N GLY A 150 6.58 4.76 -3.16
CA GLY A 150 6.10 3.41 -2.80
C GLY A 150 5.58 2.58 -3.97
N GLY A 151 5.37 3.20 -5.14
CA GLY A 151 4.89 2.52 -6.35
C GLY A 151 5.97 1.74 -7.14
N ILE A 152 7.22 1.71 -6.66
CA ILE A 152 8.29 0.93 -7.28
C ILE A 152 7.98 -0.57 -7.18
N GLY A 153 7.98 -1.29 -8.29
CA GLY A 153 7.55 -2.69 -8.38
C GLY A 153 8.34 -3.66 -7.51
N LEU A 154 7.66 -4.69 -7.05
CA LEU A 154 8.24 -5.80 -6.28
C LEU A 154 8.77 -6.87 -7.25
N TYR A 155 10.08 -6.89 -7.52
CA TYR A 155 10.70 -7.93 -8.35
C TYR A 155 12.05 -8.34 -7.78
N ASP A 156 12.39 -9.60 -7.93
CA ASP A 156 13.59 -10.22 -7.38
C ASP A 156 13.79 -9.87 -5.90
N ILE A 157 12.71 -10.05 -5.12
CA ILE A 157 12.65 -9.73 -3.70
C ILE A 157 13.03 -10.96 -2.87
N GLU A 158 13.88 -10.77 -1.88
CA GLU A 158 14.21 -11.78 -0.88
C GLU A 158 13.08 -11.89 0.15
N ARG A 159 12.63 -10.72 0.68
CA ARG A 159 11.54 -10.65 1.65
C ARG A 159 10.97 -9.24 1.81
N VAL A 160 9.75 -9.19 2.35
CA VAL A 160 9.11 -7.96 2.84
C VAL A 160 8.87 -8.10 4.34
N GLU A 161 9.27 -7.10 5.13
CA GLU A 161 9.08 -7.05 6.58
C GLU A 161 8.16 -5.87 6.93
N VAL A 162 7.06 -6.11 7.66
CA VAL A 162 6.14 -5.08 8.17
C VAL A 162 6.29 -4.99 9.68
N LEU A 163 6.94 -3.94 10.17
CA LEU A 163 7.15 -3.66 11.59
C LEU A 163 6.00 -2.81 12.10
N LYS A 164 5.23 -3.32 13.06
CA LYS A 164 4.04 -2.66 13.56
C LYS A 164 4.35 -1.83 14.82
N GLY A 165 3.75 -0.64 14.91
CA GLY A 165 3.95 0.32 15.99
C GLY A 165 5.21 1.20 15.84
N PRO A 166 5.36 2.25 16.67
CA PRO A 166 6.38 3.28 16.48
C PRO A 166 7.82 2.73 16.47
N GLN A 167 8.59 3.10 15.44
CA GLN A 167 9.98 2.67 15.20
C GLN A 167 10.99 3.83 15.22
N GLY A 168 10.69 4.94 15.88
CA GLY A 168 11.46 6.18 15.83
C GLY A 168 12.94 6.06 16.22
N GLY A 169 13.33 5.08 17.03
CA GLY A 169 14.70 4.93 17.53
C GLY A 169 15.73 4.56 16.45
N LEU A 170 15.45 3.57 15.62
CA LEU A 170 16.35 3.10 14.56
C LEU A 170 15.98 3.62 13.18
N TYR A 171 14.69 3.74 12.91
CA TYR A 171 14.17 4.14 11.59
C TYR A 171 13.93 5.65 11.50
N GLY A 172 13.72 6.32 12.62
CA GLY A 172 13.67 7.78 12.69
C GLY A 172 12.29 8.36 12.42
N ARG A 173 12.25 9.48 11.69
CA ARG A 173 11.02 10.22 11.39
C ARG A 173 10.02 9.38 10.61
N ASN A 174 8.74 9.79 10.66
CA ASN A 174 7.66 9.22 9.84
C ASN A 174 7.43 7.73 10.09
N THR A 175 7.59 7.31 11.35
CA THR A 175 7.43 5.92 11.81
C THR A 175 6.43 5.82 12.97
N THR A 176 5.42 6.69 13.01
CA THR A 176 4.39 6.66 14.06
C THR A 176 3.51 5.42 13.98
N GLY A 177 3.24 4.92 12.78
CA GLY A 177 2.51 3.66 12.55
C GLY A 177 3.42 2.43 12.52
N GLY A 178 4.64 2.60 11.99
CA GLY A 178 5.57 1.48 11.79
C GLY A 178 6.61 1.70 10.72
N ALA A 179 7.14 0.60 10.18
CA ALA A 179 8.03 0.62 9.03
C ALA A 179 7.81 -0.59 8.14
N VAL A 180 7.94 -0.40 6.83
CA VAL A 180 7.89 -1.46 5.82
C VAL A 180 9.27 -1.54 5.18
N ARG A 181 9.84 -2.74 5.15
CA ARG A 181 11.15 -3.00 4.57
C ARG A 181 11.02 -3.98 3.42
N ILE A 182 11.48 -3.57 2.26
CA ILE A 182 11.56 -4.38 1.06
C ILE A 182 13.03 -4.70 0.85
N VAL A 183 13.38 -5.98 0.84
CA VAL A 183 14.77 -6.47 0.73
C VAL A 183 14.90 -7.25 -0.57
N SER A 184 15.75 -6.77 -1.48
CA SER A 184 16.02 -7.46 -2.73
C SER A 184 17.05 -8.60 -2.57
N ASN A 185 16.99 -9.61 -3.45
CA ASN A 185 18.02 -10.65 -3.50
C ASN A 185 19.39 -10.04 -3.83
N ARG A 186 20.41 -10.48 -3.11
CA ARG A 186 21.80 -10.00 -3.26
C ARG A 186 22.63 -10.92 -4.18
N PRO A 187 23.71 -10.40 -4.81
CA PRO A 187 24.65 -11.23 -5.52
C PRO A 187 25.29 -12.30 -4.61
N ASN A 188 25.45 -13.51 -5.11
CA ASN A 188 26.04 -14.67 -4.43
C ASN A 188 27.39 -15.03 -5.07
N LEU A 189 28.45 -15.17 -4.24
CA LEU A 189 29.81 -15.51 -4.68
C LEU A 189 29.99 -17.03 -4.91
N ALA A 190 29.07 -17.88 -4.41
CA ALA A 190 29.25 -19.32 -4.41
C ALA A 190 28.89 -19.98 -5.75
N GLU A 191 27.76 -19.58 -6.36
CA GLU A 191 27.22 -20.28 -7.54
C GLU A 191 26.49 -19.35 -8.50
N SER A 192 26.41 -19.80 -9.75
CA SER A 192 25.58 -19.16 -10.77
C SER A 192 24.18 -19.71 -10.66
N GLU A 193 23.22 -18.85 -10.49
CA GLU A 193 21.81 -19.20 -10.35
C GLU A 193 20.93 -18.14 -11.04
N GLY A 194 19.74 -18.52 -11.41
CA GLY A 194 18.81 -17.57 -12.00
C GLY A 194 17.43 -18.17 -12.16
N TYR A 195 16.49 -17.32 -12.56
CA TYR A 195 15.16 -17.77 -12.92
C TYR A 195 14.54 -16.90 -14.01
N VAL A 196 13.54 -17.47 -14.67
CA VAL A 196 12.59 -16.76 -15.54
C VAL A 196 11.19 -17.19 -15.14
N SER A 197 10.31 -16.21 -14.90
CA SER A 197 8.90 -16.41 -14.61
C SER A 197 8.04 -15.68 -15.65
N ILE A 198 6.96 -16.32 -16.12
CA ILE A 198 5.99 -15.73 -17.04
C ILE A 198 4.60 -16.04 -16.51
N GLY A 199 3.86 -14.98 -16.16
CA GLY A 199 2.46 -15.02 -15.77
C GLY A 199 1.55 -14.52 -16.88
N TYR A 200 0.39 -15.13 -17.04
CA TYR A 200 -0.66 -14.68 -17.97
C TYR A 200 -2.01 -14.70 -17.26
N GLU A 201 -2.64 -13.54 -17.21
CA GLU A 201 -3.99 -13.37 -16.68
C GLU A 201 -5.03 -13.59 -17.78
N GLY A 202 -5.89 -14.58 -17.57
CA GLY A 202 -6.75 -15.09 -18.63
C GLY A 202 -8.02 -14.26 -18.92
N ARG A 203 -8.49 -13.45 -17.94
CA ARG A 203 -9.73 -12.68 -18.08
C ARG A 203 -9.52 -11.35 -18.82
N TYR A 204 -8.47 -10.64 -18.45
CA TYR A 204 -8.19 -9.27 -18.90
C TYR A 204 -6.91 -9.17 -19.75
N GLY A 205 -6.20 -10.27 -19.96
CA GLY A 205 -5.07 -10.34 -20.89
C GLY A 205 -3.75 -9.80 -20.34
N GLY A 206 -3.62 -9.62 -19.04
CA GLY A 206 -2.38 -9.15 -18.40
C GLY A 206 -1.24 -10.15 -18.53
N THR A 207 -0.01 -9.68 -18.64
CA THR A 207 1.20 -10.51 -18.75
C THR A 207 2.30 -9.94 -17.87
N LEU A 208 2.79 -10.75 -16.93
CA LEU A 208 3.92 -10.44 -16.05
C LEU A 208 5.12 -11.31 -16.44
N VAL A 209 6.25 -10.68 -16.72
CA VAL A 209 7.52 -11.38 -16.99
C VAL A 209 8.55 -10.90 -15.99
N GLU A 210 9.18 -11.83 -15.29
CA GLU A 210 10.26 -11.54 -14.36
C GLU A 210 11.45 -12.47 -14.62
N ALA A 211 12.66 -11.96 -14.54
CA ALA A 211 13.87 -12.73 -14.69
C ALA A 211 15.01 -12.16 -13.84
N ALA A 212 15.80 -13.06 -13.25
CA ALA A 212 17.02 -12.67 -12.56
C ALA A 212 18.15 -13.67 -12.84
N TYR A 213 19.39 -13.18 -12.81
CA TYR A 213 20.57 -14.01 -12.97
C TYR A 213 21.73 -13.51 -12.10
N ASN A 214 22.29 -14.43 -11.33
CA ASN A 214 23.48 -14.25 -10.52
C ASN A 214 24.69 -14.92 -11.17
N ALA A 215 25.82 -14.23 -11.23
CA ALA A 215 27.07 -14.76 -11.75
C ALA A 215 28.25 -14.36 -10.84
N PRO A 216 28.91 -15.31 -10.16
CA PRO A 216 30.23 -15.08 -9.59
C PRO A 216 31.26 -14.90 -10.74
N LEU A 217 31.94 -13.75 -10.75
CA LEU A 217 32.96 -13.41 -11.76
C LEU A 217 34.36 -13.81 -11.29
N SER A 218 34.56 -13.88 -9.97
CA SER A 218 35.78 -14.34 -9.30
C SER A 218 35.43 -14.80 -7.87
N GLU A 219 36.45 -15.23 -7.09
CA GLU A 219 36.27 -15.56 -5.66
C GLU A 219 35.80 -14.35 -4.84
N ASP A 220 36.04 -13.12 -5.30
CA ASP A 220 35.76 -11.87 -4.58
C ASP A 220 34.70 -11.00 -5.25
N VAL A 221 34.18 -11.37 -6.43
CA VAL A 221 33.26 -10.52 -7.20
C VAL A 221 32.10 -11.34 -7.74
N ALA A 222 30.89 -10.90 -7.45
CA ALA A 222 29.66 -11.40 -8.07
C ALA A 222 28.80 -10.26 -8.63
N VAL A 223 28.03 -10.55 -9.65
CA VAL A 223 27.01 -9.65 -10.21
C VAL A 223 25.67 -10.34 -10.20
N ARG A 224 24.62 -9.55 -9.95
CA ARG A 224 23.21 -10.00 -10.13
C ARG A 224 22.51 -8.96 -10.99
N VAL A 225 21.70 -9.44 -11.94
CA VAL A 225 20.83 -8.60 -12.75
C VAL A 225 19.40 -9.13 -12.65
N ALA A 226 18.45 -8.23 -12.57
CA ALA A 226 17.04 -8.58 -12.54
C ALA A 226 16.23 -7.64 -13.44
N MET A 227 15.11 -8.12 -13.96
CA MET A 227 14.16 -7.34 -14.72
C MET A 227 12.73 -7.79 -14.45
N GLN A 228 11.79 -6.83 -14.54
CA GLN A 228 10.36 -7.09 -14.57
C GLN A 228 9.71 -6.32 -15.71
N ARG A 229 8.74 -6.94 -16.38
CA ARG A 229 7.82 -6.32 -17.33
C ARG A 229 6.41 -6.74 -16.98
N ASP A 230 5.55 -5.78 -16.62
CA ASP A 230 4.12 -6.01 -16.46
C ASP A 230 3.36 -5.25 -17.55
N TYR A 231 2.41 -5.91 -18.21
CA TYR A 231 1.75 -5.36 -19.40
C TYR A 231 0.33 -5.89 -19.57
N GLY A 232 -0.62 -4.99 -19.89
CA GLY A 232 -2.01 -5.31 -20.17
C GLY A 232 -2.84 -5.54 -18.90
N GLY A 233 -4.03 -6.08 -19.05
CA GLY A 233 -4.92 -6.41 -17.94
C GLY A 233 -5.94 -5.32 -17.60
N GLY A 234 -6.22 -4.39 -18.51
CA GLY A 234 -7.32 -3.45 -18.41
C GLY A 234 -8.66 -4.14 -18.21
N TRP A 235 -9.50 -3.62 -17.32
CA TRP A 235 -10.72 -4.30 -16.93
C TRP A 235 -11.96 -3.39 -16.83
N GLN A 236 -11.79 -2.09 -17.10
CA GLN A 236 -12.86 -1.08 -16.99
C GLN A 236 -13.17 -0.48 -18.36
N ASP A 237 -14.45 -0.36 -18.67
CA ASP A 237 -14.99 0.37 -19.81
C ASP A 237 -15.56 1.72 -19.35
N SER A 238 -15.40 2.79 -20.14
CA SER A 238 -16.05 4.08 -19.91
C SER A 238 -17.21 4.32 -20.85
N LEU A 239 -18.37 4.64 -20.26
CA LEU A 239 -19.52 5.16 -21.00
C LEU A 239 -19.35 6.64 -21.42
N ALA A 240 -18.32 7.32 -20.95
CA ALA A 240 -18.03 8.71 -21.30
C ALA A 240 -17.49 8.81 -22.75
N THR A 241 -16.85 7.80 -23.25
CA THR A 241 -16.35 7.74 -24.64
C THR A 241 -17.15 6.80 -25.51
N ALA A 242 -16.98 6.93 -26.82
CA ALA A 242 -17.56 6.01 -27.82
C ALA A 242 -16.56 4.92 -28.24
N GLU A 243 -15.37 4.92 -27.69
CA GLU A 243 -14.31 3.96 -27.96
C GLU A 243 -14.51 2.74 -27.08
N ASP A 244 -14.32 1.55 -27.66
CA ASP A 244 -14.38 0.25 -26.98
C ASP A 244 -12.92 -0.05 -26.61
N ASP A 245 -12.43 0.57 -25.51
CA ASP A 245 -11.07 0.46 -25.01
C ASP A 245 -11.12 0.14 -23.53
N ASP A 246 -10.41 -0.91 -23.13
CA ASP A 246 -10.31 -1.34 -21.72
C ASP A 246 -9.33 -0.42 -20.98
N HIS A 247 -9.71 0.09 -19.83
CA HIS A 247 -8.92 0.98 -18.97
C HIS A 247 -8.41 0.27 -17.70
N GLY A 248 -7.38 0.85 -17.07
CA GLY A 248 -6.67 0.26 -15.95
C GLY A 248 -5.61 -0.75 -16.41
N ASP A 249 -5.07 -0.56 -17.62
CA ASP A 249 -3.97 -1.32 -18.18
C ASP A 249 -2.67 -1.08 -17.39
N ARG A 250 -1.87 -2.14 -17.23
CA ARG A 250 -0.51 -2.09 -16.70
C ARG A 250 0.49 -1.95 -17.84
N ASP A 251 1.48 -1.10 -17.67
CA ASP A 251 2.60 -0.92 -18.60
C ASP A 251 3.86 -0.48 -17.85
N SER A 252 4.48 -1.40 -17.11
CA SER A 252 5.70 -1.11 -16.35
C SER A 252 6.89 -1.95 -16.82
N LEU A 253 8.09 -1.36 -16.72
CA LEU A 253 9.36 -2.00 -17.04
C LEU A 253 10.42 -1.55 -16.04
N ALA A 254 11.07 -2.50 -15.37
CA ALA A 254 12.11 -2.22 -14.39
C ALA A 254 13.33 -3.11 -14.58
N PHE A 255 14.50 -2.56 -14.25
CA PHE A 255 15.79 -3.27 -14.26
C PHE A 255 16.58 -2.95 -12.99
N ARG A 256 17.25 -3.96 -12.45
CA ARG A 256 18.19 -3.84 -11.34
C ARG A 256 19.50 -4.50 -11.71
N GLY A 257 20.61 -3.78 -11.46
CA GLY A 257 21.96 -4.30 -11.53
C GLY A 257 22.67 -4.18 -10.18
N GLN A 258 23.32 -5.26 -9.74
CA GLN A 258 24.06 -5.28 -8.48
C GLN A 258 25.48 -5.82 -8.71
N LEU A 259 26.45 -5.26 -8.01
CA LEU A 259 27.84 -5.70 -7.97
C LEU A 259 28.28 -5.87 -6.52
N LEU A 260 28.60 -7.09 -6.13
CA LEU A 260 29.19 -7.42 -4.85
C LEU A 260 30.71 -7.56 -5.03
N TYR A 261 31.47 -6.85 -4.20
CA TYR A 261 32.93 -6.97 -4.13
C TYR A 261 33.38 -7.20 -2.69
N SER A 262 33.92 -8.41 -2.43
CA SER A 262 34.38 -8.85 -1.11
C SER A 262 35.86 -9.26 -1.17
N PRO A 263 36.79 -8.25 -1.21
CA PRO A 263 38.26 -8.51 -1.41
C PRO A 263 38.92 -9.20 -0.21
N SER A 264 38.23 -9.29 0.90
CA SER A 264 38.69 -9.95 2.13
C SER A 264 37.51 -10.25 3.04
N ASP A 265 37.66 -11.22 3.93
CA ASP A 265 36.62 -11.65 4.88
C ASP A 265 36.07 -10.52 5.78
N ASP A 266 36.78 -9.39 5.86
CA ASP A 266 36.48 -8.25 6.71
C ASP A 266 35.97 -7.01 5.93
N LEU A 267 35.77 -7.08 4.61
CA LEU A 267 35.28 -5.97 3.78
C LEU A 267 34.34 -6.46 2.69
N GLU A 268 33.14 -5.95 2.73
CA GLU A 268 32.13 -6.14 1.69
C GLU A 268 31.66 -4.78 1.12
N ILE A 269 31.55 -4.70 -0.19
CA ILE A 269 31.06 -3.53 -0.91
C ILE A 269 29.97 -4.00 -1.86
N LEU A 270 28.77 -3.49 -1.68
CA LEU A 270 27.63 -3.72 -2.56
C LEU A 270 27.24 -2.43 -3.26
N PHE A 271 27.35 -2.41 -4.57
CA PHE A 271 26.81 -1.37 -5.44
C PHE A 271 25.52 -1.87 -6.08
N LYS A 272 24.46 -1.05 -6.04
CA LYS A 272 23.16 -1.32 -6.66
C LYS A 272 22.69 -0.14 -7.49
N ALA A 273 22.11 -0.42 -8.66
CA ALA A 273 21.44 0.56 -9.50
C ALA A 273 20.09 -0.01 -9.96
N ASP A 274 19.04 0.77 -9.78
CA ASP A 274 17.69 0.48 -10.23
C ASP A 274 17.25 1.55 -11.22
N ILE A 275 16.65 1.15 -12.32
CA ILE A 275 16.01 2.04 -13.30
C ILE A 275 14.67 1.46 -13.71
N GLY A 276 13.68 2.29 -13.93
CA GLY A 276 12.40 1.81 -14.40
C GLY A 276 11.48 2.91 -14.89
N GLN A 277 10.40 2.48 -15.48
CA GLN A 277 9.28 3.32 -15.89
C GLN A 277 7.97 2.58 -15.64
N ASP A 278 6.90 3.35 -15.33
CA ASP A 278 5.55 2.87 -15.21
C ASP A 278 4.60 3.82 -15.96
N LYS A 279 4.03 3.32 -17.05
CA LYS A 279 3.07 4.04 -17.92
C LYS A 279 1.70 3.37 -17.86
N SER A 280 1.37 2.80 -16.72
CA SER A 280 0.08 2.20 -16.47
C SER A 280 -1.03 3.24 -16.45
N GLU A 281 -2.25 2.78 -16.46
CA GLU A 281 -3.42 3.62 -16.26
C GLU A 281 -3.93 3.49 -14.82
N THR A 282 -4.40 4.59 -14.24
CA THR A 282 -5.10 4.56 -12.95
C THR A 282 -6.49 3.92 -13.10
N MET A 283 -7.11 3.52 -12.00
CA MET A 283 -8.48 3.01 -12.02
C MET A 283 -9.48 4.15 -12.27
N LEU A 284 -10.53 3.85 -13.04
CA LEU A 284 -11.66 4.75 -13.23
C LEU A 284 -12.61 4.67 -12.02
N GLY A 285 -13.07 5.83 -11.56
CA GLY A 285 -14.05 5.92 -10.50
C GLY A 285 -15.47 5.66 -10.96
N ARG A 286 -16.29 5.03 -10.12
CA ARG A 286 -17.72 4.85 -10.33
C ARG A 286 -18.46 6.03 -9.70
N GLY A 287 -19.01 6.93 -10.52
CA GLY A 287 -19.82 8.05 -10.07
C GLY A 287 -21.17 7.60 -9.51
N ASN A 288 -21.58 8.13 -8.39
CA ASN A 288 -22.84 7.82 -7.74
C ASN A 288 -23.88 8.96 -7.92
N GLY A 289 -25.18 8.61 -7.91
CA GLY A 289 -26.25 9.58 -8.01
C GLY A 289 -26.46 10.32 -6.68
N PHE A 290 -26.63 11.64 -6.75
CA PHE A 290 -26.83 12.49 -5.57
C PHE A 290 -28.18 13.20 -5.58
N TYR A 291 -28.69 13.58 -6.75
CA TYR A 291 -29.82 14.49 -6.90
C TYR A 291 -31.14 13.78 -7.22
N ASP A 292 -32.23 14.33 -6.74
CA ASP A 292 -33.59 13.97 -7.17
C ASP A 292 -33.85 14.49 -8.59
N PRO A 293 -34.25 13.63 -9.55
CA PRO A 293 -34.39 14.01 -10.96
C PRO A 293 -35.54 15.02 -11.20
N LEU A 294 -36.42 15.26 -10.24
CA LEU A 294 -37.55 16.17 -10.38
C LEU A 294 -37.30 17.53 -9.74
N THR A 295 -36.58 17.57 -8.64
CA THR A 295 -36.37 18.80 -7.86
C THR A 295 -34.98 19.37 -8.04
N GLY A 296 -33.96 18.53 -8.34
CA GLY A 296 -32.56 18.93 -8.35
C GLY A 296 -31.95 19.08 -6.95
N ASP A 297 -32.70 18.72 -5.88
CA ASP A 297 -32.19 18.69 -4.51
C ASP A 297 -31.59 17.33 -4.19
N PRO A 298 -30.81 17.16 -3.10
CA PRO A 298 -30.36 15.84 -2.66
C PRO A 298 -31.51 14.83 -2.54
N CYS A 299 -31.36 13.67 -3.16
CA CYS A 299 -32.46 12.70 -3.22
C CYS A 299 -32.73 12.05 -1.86
N ALA A 300 -33.88 11.38 -1.73
CA ALA A 300 -34.33 10.80 -0.46
C ALA A 300 -33.39 9.73 0.12
N ALA A 301 -32.60 9.07 -0.72
CA ALA A 301 -31.60 8.10 -0.26
C ALA A 301 -30.44 8.84 0.40
N ILE A 302 -29.93 9.90 -0.23
CA ILE A 302 -28.84 10.74 0.28
C ILE A 302 -29.25 11.39 1.61
N MET A 303 -30.47 11.98 1.66
CA MET A 303 -31.02 12.56 2.90
C MET A 303 -31.18 11.53 4.03
N ALA A 304 -31.17 10.25 3.71
CA ALA A 304 -31.23 9.15 4.68
C ALA A 304 -29.84 8.49 4.92
N GLY A 305 -28.74 9.11 4.45
CA GLY A 305 -27.38 8.58 4.57
C GLY A 305 -27.20 7.25 3.84
N ARG A 306 -27.78 7.08 2.64
CA ARG A 306 -27.69 5.82 1.89
C ARG A 306 -27.41 6.07 0.42
N ARG A 307 -26.55 5.25 -0.17
CA ARG A 307 -26.35 5.21 -1.62
C ARG A 307 -27.62 4.72 -2.32
N ASP A 308 -27.93 5.31 -3.47
CA ASP A 308 -29.00 4.83 -4.36
C ASP A 308 -28.51 4.85 -5.81
N GLU A 309 -28.23 3.68 -6.35
CA GLU A 309 -27.76 3.48 -7.74
C GLU A 309 -28.91 3.51 -8.77
N THR A 310 -30.16 3.65 -8.34
CA THR A 310 -31.32 3.41 -9.23
C THR A 310 -32.24 4.60 -9.40
N SER A 311 -32.34 5.49 -8.42
CA SER A 311 -33.31 6.61 -8.44
C SER A 311 -32.66 8.00 -8.39
N CYS A 312 -31.45 8.10 -7.84
CA CYS A 312 -30.68 9.35 -7.81
C CYS A 312 -29.90 9.54 -9.10
N ILE A 313 -29.75 10.79 -9.53
CA ILE A 313 -29.00 11.19 -10.73
C ILE A 313 -27.74 11.99 -10.34
N GLY A 314 -26.75 12.02 -11.21
CA GLY A 314 -25.54 12.85 -11.04
C GLY A 314 -25.73 14.29 -11.48
N MET A 315 -24.79 15.16 -11.16
CA MET A 315 -24.76 16.57 -11.64
C MET A 315 -24.81 16.65 -13.17
N HIS A 316 -24.10 15.75 -13.86
CA HIS A 316 -24.11 15.69 -15.33
C HIS A 316 -25.51 15.52 -15.94
N ASN A 317 -26.41 14.79 -15.26
CA ASN A 317 -27.79 14.64 -15.72
C ASN A 317 -28.59 15.95 -15.59
N LEU A 318 -28.36 16.72 -14.51
CA LEU A 318 -28.97 18.05 -14.35
C LEU A 318 -28.50 19.01 -15.44
N LEU A 319 -27.30 18.84 -15.94
CA LEU A 319 -26.70 19.62 -17.04
C LEU A 319 -27.07 19.07 -18.44
N GLY A 320 -27.88 18.02 -18.51
CA GLY A 320 -28.47 17.51 -19.74
C GLY A 320 -27.85 16.25 -20.34
N ASP A 321 -26.89 15.64 -19.69
CA ASP A 321 -26.36 14.34 -20.12
C ASP A 321 -27.38 13.22 -19.84
N PRO A 322 -27.73 12.38 -20.83
CA PRO A 322 -28.75 11.34 -20.64
C PRO A 322 -28.24 10.04 -19.96
N ARG A 323 -26.92 9.88 -19.80
CA ARG A 323 -26.35 8.68 -19.20
C ARG A 323 -26.63 8.69 -17.70
N LEU A 324 -27.03 7.56 -17.13
CA LEU A 324 -27.45 7.48 -15.72
C LEU A 324 -26.41 6.76 -14.87
N PRO A 325 -26.25 7.10 -13.58
CA PRO A 325 -25.43 6.30 -12.66
C PRO A 325 -25.82 4.80 -12.66
N SER A 326 -27.11 4.49 -12.86
CA SER A 326 -27.60 3.11 -12.99
C SER A 326 -27.19 2.38 -14.29
N ASP A 327 -26.60 3.05 -15.26
CA ASP A 327 -26.06 2.42 -16.47
C ASP A 327 -24.71 1.76 -16.22
N GLN A 328 -24.04 2.11 -15.12
CA GLN A 328 -22.78 1.52 -14.66
C GLN A 328 -22.99 0.11 -14.10
N THR A 329 -21.93 -0.70 -14.12
CA THR A 329 -21.98 -2.02 -13.49
C THR A 329 -21.68 -1.94 -11.98
N LYS A 330 -22.27 -2.86 -11.21
CA LYS A 330 -22.04 -2.90 -9.75
C LYS A 330 -20.59 -3.16 -9.35
N ASN A 331 -19.88 -3.94 -10.15
CA ASN A 331 -18.48 -4.28 -9.91
C ASN A 331 -17.49 -3.28 -10.55
N GLY A 332 -17.97 -2.14 -11.07
CA GLY A 332 -17.12 -1.10 -11.64
C GLY A 332 -16.44 -1.45 -12.97
N SER A 333 -16.81 -2.56 -13.61
CA SER A 333 -16.24 -2.89 -14.93
C SER A 333 -16.79 -2.03 -16.07
N VAL A 334 -17.88 -1.30 -15.86
CA VAL A 334 -18.38 -0.25 -16.76
C VAL A 334 -18.76 0.94 -15.92
N VAL A 335 -18.16 2.09 -16.18
CA VAL A 335 -18.31 3.33 -15.40
C VAL A 335 -18.64 4.53 -16.30
N LEU A 336 -18.98 5.65 -15.69
CA LEU A 336 -19.27 6.91 -16.40
C LEU A 336 -18.08 7.89 -16.44
N SER A 337 -17.08 7.67 -15.63
CA SER A 337 -15.88 8.49 -15.48
C SER A 337 -15.18 8.77 -16.82
N ASN A 338 -14.65 9.97 -17.00
CA ASN A 338 -13.81 10.28 -18.14
C ASN A 338 -12.52 9.44 -18.07
N PRO A 339 -12.07 8.82 -19.18
CA PRO A 339 -10.85 8.03 -19.20
C PRO A 339 -9.59 8.91 -19.26
N ILE A 340 -9.41 9.78 -18.27
CA ILE A 340 -8.22 10.60 -18.05
C ILE A 340 -7.48 9.96 -16.89
N ASN A 341 -6.81 8.86 -17.14
CA ASN A 341 -6.27 7.95 -16.13
C ASN A 341 -4.84 7.51 -16.48
N GLU A 342 -3.95 8.46 -16.77
CA GLU A 342 -2.56 8.23 -17.18
C GLU A 342 -1.61 8.26 -15.98
N LEU A 343 -0.66 7.32 -15.91
CA LEU A 343 0.59 7.42 -15.17
C LEU A 343 1.75 7.53 -16.16
N ASP A 344 2.76 8.31 -15.82
CA ASP A 344 4.07 8.30 -16.50
C ASP A 344 5.14 8.54 -15.43
N ASN A 345 5.59 7.44 -14.81
CA ASN A 345 6.58 7.46 -13.76
C ASN A 345 7.91 6.95 -14.33
N GLU A 346 8.99 7.65 -14.02
CA GLU A 346 10.35 7.21 -14.34
C GLU A 346 11.23 7.33 -13.09
N TRP A 347 12.13 6.36 -12.86
CA TRP A 347 13.05 6.43 -11.71
C TRP A 347 14.44 5.93 -12.02
N THR A 348 15.39 6.50 -11.30
CA THR A 348 16.77 6.06 -11.24
C THR A 348 17.23 6.06 -9.79
N GLY A 349 17.55 4.88 -9.24
CA GLY A 349 18.07 4.69 -7.89
C GLY A 349 19.51 4.17 -7.90
N ILE A 350 20.36 4.69 -7.02
CA ILE A 350 21.73 4.20 -6.82
C ILE A 350 21.98 4.06 -5.33
N THR A 351 22.47 2.89 -4.89
CA THR A 351 22.85 2.64 -3.51
C THR A 351 24.26 2.02 -3.47
N LEU A 352 25.09 2.54 -2.58
CA LEU A 352 26.39 1.99 -2.25
C LEU A 352 26.44 1.65 -0.76
N THR A 353 26.57 0.36 -0.46
CA THR A 353 26.77 -0.14 0.91
C THR A 353 28.20 -0.64 1.07
N VAL A 354 28.86 -0.20 2.13
CA VAL A 354 30.19 -0.68 2.53
C VAL A 354 30.08 -1.22 3.94
N ASP A 355 30.37 -2.50 4.13
CA ASP A 355 30.45 -3.17 5.43
C ASP A 355 31.91 -3.56 5.72
N LYS A 356 32.43 -3.08 6.85
CA LYS A 356 33.80 -3.32 7.29
C LYS A 356 33.82 -3.84 8.71
N ASP A 357 34.29 -5.07 8.88
CA ASP A 357 34.61 -5.61 10.20
C ASP A 357 35.91 -4.96 10.74
N LEU A 358 35.78 -4.27 11.89
CA LEU A 358 36.89 -3.68 12.62
C LEU A 358 37.40 -4.61 13.76
N GLY A 359 36.84 -5.79 13.87
CA GLY A 359 37.12 -6.80 14.89
C GLY A 359 36.28 -6.61 16.17
N TYR A 360 36.17 -5.39 16.68
CA TYR A 360 35.35 -5.07 17.86
C TYR A 360 33.96 -4.56 17.48
N ALA A 361 33.76 -4.12 16.25
CA ALA A 361 32.51 -3.61 15.71
C ALA A 361 32.50 -3.68 14.18
N ASN A 362 31.35 -3.77 13.56
CA ASN A 362 31.15 -3.57 12.13
C ASN A 362 30.83 -2.12 11.86
N LEU A 363 31.51 -1.51 10.90
CA LEU A 363 31.22 -0.21 10.35
C LEU A 363 30.44 -0.38 9.06
N VAL A 364 29.19 0.08 9.02
CA VAL A 364 28.35 0.11 7.82
C VAL A 364 28.20 1.54 7.34
N SER A 365 28.46 1.79 6.06
CA SER A 365 28.24 3.06 5.37
C SER A 365 27.26 2.84 4.23
N ILE A 366 26.17 3.62 4.19
CA ILE A 366 25.16 3.53 3.15
C ILE A 366 25.00 4.91 2.53
N SER A 367 25.25 5.00 1.22
CA SER A 367 25.01 6.19 0.42
C SER A 367 23.90 5.88 -0.58
N SER A 368 22.86 6.68 -0.66
CA SER A 368 21.81 6.49 -1.65
C SER A 368 21.48 7.80 -2.38
N PHE A 369 21.13 7.65 -3.64
CA PHE A 369 20.58 8.69 -4.50
C PHE A 369 19.36 8.12 -5.22
N LEU A 370 18.30 8.91 -5.31
CA LEU A 370 17.09 8.59 -6.04
C LEU A 370 16.63 9.83 -6.79
N ASP A 371 16.31 9.67 -8.05
CA ASP A 371 15.65 10.62 -8.94
C ASP A 371 14.36 9.96 -9.43
N PHE A 372 13.21 10.64 -9.26
CA PHE A 372 11.90 10.10 -9.54
C PHE A 372 11.00 11.17 -10.15
N ASP A 373 10.60 10.95 -11.38
CA ASP A 373 9.57 11.72 -12.07
C ASP A 373 8.23 11.00 -11.92
N TYR A 374 7.22 11.74 -11.48
CA TYR A 374 5.87 11.24 -11.25
C TYR A 374 4.86 12.13 -11.95
N ILE A 375 4.18 11.57 -12.95
CA ILE A 375 3.11 12.26 -13.68
C ILE A 375 1.83 11.46 -13.54
N GLN A 376 0.76 12.13 -13.10
CA GLN A 376 -0.55 11.52 -12.96
C GLN A 376 -1.64 12.41 -13.56
N SER A 377 -2.59 11.78 -14.23
CA SER A 377 -3.84 12.38 -14.69
C SER A 377 -5.01 11.58 -14.17
N PHE A 378 -6.07 12.26 -13.73
CA PHE A 378 -7.18 11.61 -13.05
C PHE A 378 -8.51 12.38 -13.21
N ASP A 379 -9.64 11.64 -13.15
CA ASP A 379 -11.00 12.18 -13.07
C ASP A 379 -11.51 12.07 -11.63
N TYR A 380 -11.72 13.21 -10.96
CA TYR A 380 -12.12 13.26 -9.54
C TYR A 380 -13.62 13.15 -9.32
N ASP A 381 -14.44 13.41 -10.34
CA ASP A 381 -15.88 13.53 -10.17
C ASP A 381 -16.64 12.26 -10.64
N GLY A 382 -15.98 11.35 -11.36
CA GLY A 382 -16.55 10.10 -11.85
C GLY A 382 -17.71 10.33 -12.83
N THR A 383 -17.72 11.48 -13.54
CA THR A 383 -18.75 11.83 -14.51
C THR A 383 -18.15 12.09 -15.89
N PRO A 384 -18.98 12.14 -16.96
CA PRO A 384 -18.49 12.45 -18.30
C PRO A 384 -18.28 13.96 -18.55
N LEU A 385 -18.25 14.78 -17.53
CA LEU A 385 -18.08 16.23 -17.63
C LEU A 385 -16.82 16.70 -16.90
N ALA A 386 -16.22 17.77 -17.34
CA ALA A 386 -15.08 18.41 -16.65
C ALA A 386 -15.58 19.23 -15.43
N LEU A 387 -16.06 18.55 -14.38
CA LEU A 387 -16.38 19.18 -13.10
C LEU A 387 -15.13 19.38 -12.28
N VAL A 388 -14.35 18.31 -12.06
CA VAL A 388 -12.99 18.36 -11.49
C VAL A 388 -12.18 17.21 -12.08
N GLN A 389 -11.23 17.50 -12.96
CA GLN A 389 -10.42 16.49 -13.63
C GLN A 389 -9.07 17.05 -14.11
N SER A 390 -8.20 16.21 -14.63
CA SER A 390 -7.00 16.64 -15.37
C SER A 390 -7.35 17.22 -16.74
N LYS A 391 -6.49 18.09 -17.28
CA LYS A 391 -6.65 18.72 -18.60
C LYS A 391 -5.44 18.44 -19.48
N GLU A 392 -5.64 18.22 -20.77
CA GLU A 392 -4.54 18.04 -21.72
C GLU A 392 -3.52 19.18 -21.60
N GLY A 393 -2.26 18.84 -21.33
CA GLY A 393 -1.15 19.76 -21.09
C GLY A 393 -1.07 20.35 -19.68
N PHE A 394 -2.00 20.01 -18.80
CA PHE A 394 -2.00 20.37 -17.38
C PHE A 394 -2.36 19.12 -16.59
N LYS A 395 -1.35 18.44 -16.09
CA LYS A 395 -1.53 17.18 -15.34
C LYS A 395 -2.03 17.49 -13.93
N ASP A 396 -2.72 16.52 -13.34
CA ASP A 396 -3.12 16.59 -11.95
C ASP A 396 -1.90 16.68 -11.03
N HIS A 397 -0.91 15.83 -11.29
CA HIS A 397 0.41 15.90 -10.71
C HIS A 397 1.47 15.79 -11.81
N ASP A 398 2.45 16.67 -11.75
CA ASP A 398 3.71 16.65 -12.50
C ASP A 398 4.79 16.99 -11.47
N THR A 399 5.48 15.95 -10.99
CA THR A 399 6.32 16.01 -9.79
C THR A 399 7.67 15.38 -10.07
N THR A 400 8.75 16.08 -9.73
CA THR A 400 10.10 15.53 -9.67
C THR A 400 10.56 15.48 -8.21
N ILE A 401 11.03 14.31 -7.75
CA ILE A 401 11.60 14.11 -6.42
C ILE A 401 13.06 13.69 -6.57
N GLU A 402 13.97 14.55 -6.14
CA GLU A 402 15.38 14.20 -5.99
C GLU A 402 15.71 13.97 -4.52
N GLN A 403 16.34 12.83 -4.20
CA GLN A 403 16.71 12.47 -2.84
C GLN A 403 18.15 12.00 -2.77
N TRP A 404 18.89 12.50 -1.79
CA TRP A 404 20.21 12.00 -1.42
C TRP A 404 20.30 11.73 0.07
N SER A 405 20.94 10.61 0.46
CA SER A 405 21.17 10.30 1.86
C SER A 405 22.51 9.60 2.12
N GLN A 406 23.01 9.79 3.33
CA GLN A 406 24.21 9.13 3.87
C GLN A 406 23.93 8.65 5.29
N GLU A 407 24.21 7.38 5.55
CA GLU A 407 24.15 6.79 6.89
C GLU A 407 25.48 6.14 7.25
N PHE A 408 25.92 6.32 8.49
CA PHE A 408 27.01 5.57 9.11
C PHE A 408 26.52 4.87 10.36
N ARG A 409 26.82 3.57 10.48
CA ARG A 409 26.50 2.74 11.64
C ARG A 409 27.74 2.02 12.15
N LEU A 410 27.85 1.92 13.46
CA LEU A 410 28.76 1.02 14.16
C LEU A 410 27.93 0.03 14.97
N LEU A 411 28.13 -1.25 14.74
CA LEU A 411 27.44 -2.35 15.42
C LEU A 411 28.47 -3.17 16.21
N SER A 412 28.28 -3.38 17.51
CA SER A 412 29.16 -4.20 18.32
C SER A 412 29.24 -5.65 17.83
N ASN A 413 30.47 -6.23 17.79
CA ASN A 413 30.74 -7.65 17.51
C ASN A 413 31.00 -8.43 18.81
N SER A 414 30.59 -7.87 19.99
CA SER A 414 30.86 -8.47 21.28
C SER A 414 29.96 -9.67 21.55
N GLU A 415 30.53 -10.80 21.95
CA GLU A 415 29.81 -11.95 22.52
C GLU A 415 29.45 -11.74 24.02
N GLY A 416 29.73 -10.55 24.56
CA GLY A 416 29.45 -10.20 25.97
C GLY A 416 27.98 -9.82 26.18
N PRO A 417 27.60 -9.57 27.46
CA PRO A 417 26.21 -9.26 27.81
C PRO A 417 25.73 -7.90 27.28
N LEU A 418 26.61 -7.06 26.74
CA LEU A 418 26.27 -5.76 26.17
C LEU A 418 26.36 -5.79 24.64
N SER A 419 25.22 -5.65 23.99
CA SER A 419 25.12 -5.36 22.56
C SER A 419 24.84 -3.85 22.38
N TRP A 420 25.43 -3.21 21.37
CA TRP A 420 25.17 -1.82 21.08
C TRP A 420 25.26 -1.53 19.60
N LEU A 421 24.57 -0.46 19.19
CA LEU A 421 24.61 0.15 17.88
C LEU A 421 24.67 1.67 18.09
N ALA A 422 25.45 2.38 17.26
CA ALA A 422 25.45 3.83 17.18
C ALA A 422 25.50 4.27 15.73
N GLY A 423 24.78 5.33 15.38
CA GLY A 423 24.73 5.79 14.01
C GLY A 423 24.46 7.28 13.87
N ALA A 424 24.68 7.77 12.66
CA ALA A 424 24.34 9.12 12.23
C ALA A 424 23.83 9.09 10.79
N THR A 425 22.85 9.93 10.51
CA THR A 425 22.25 10.08 9.18
C THR A 425 22.24 11.54 8.77
N TYR A 426 22.38 11.77 7.46
CA TYR A 426 22.09 13.03 6.80
C TYR A 426 21.30 12.74 5.54
N ALA A 427 20.25 13.51 5.27
CA ALA A 427 19.44 13.38 4.06
C ALA A 427 18.98 14.77 3.60
N GLN A 428 18.88 14.91 2.29
CA GLN A 428 18.26 16.06 1.63
C GLN A 428 17.33 15.53 0.54
N ASP A 429 16.14 16.08 0.47
CA ASP A 429 15.18 15.81 -0.60
C ASP A 429 14.59 17.12 -1.12
N THR A 430 14.37 17.17 -2.43
CA THR A 430 13.69 18.25 -3.13
C THR A 430 12.46 17.68 -3.82
N ASN A 431 11.33 18.37 -3.71
CA ASN A 431 10.08 18.02 -4.35
C ASN A 431 9.58 19.21 -5.14
N ASP A 432 9.70 19.14 -6.46
CA ASP A 432 9.22 20.14 -7.41
C ASP A 432 7.93 19.63 -8.04
N THR A 433 6.82 20.30 -7.78
CA THR A 433 5.49 19.83 -8.21
C THR A 433 4.68 20.92 -8.87
N MET A 434 3.99 20.54 -9.94
CA MET A 434 2.84 21.27 -10.51
C MET A 434 1.59 20.42 -10.35
N THR A 435 0.53 20.98 -9.76
CA THR A 435 -0.79 20.36 -9.70
C THR A 435 -1.81 21.23 -10.45
N SER A 436 -2.73 20.60 -11.19
CA SER A 436 -3.73 21.32 -11.96
C SER A 436 -5.10 20.65 -11.89
N ALA A 437 -6.18 21.44 -11.85
CA ALA A 437 -7.54 20.95 -11.99
C ALA A 437 -8.29 21.69 -13.08
N ASP A 438 -8.86 20.95 -14.03
CA ASP A 438 -9.81 21.42 -15.03
C ASP A 438 -11.22 21.44 -14.42
N ILE A 439 -11.79 22.62 -14.34
CA ILE A 439 -13.14 22.90 -13.85
C ILE A 439 -13.97 23.64 -14.87
N THR A 440 -13.70 23.38 -16.16
CA THR A 440 -14.32 24.07 -17.31
C THR A 440 -15.86 24.02 -17.25
N THR A 441 -16.46 22.87 -16.86
CA THR A 441 -17.93 22.79 -16.78
C THR A 441 -18.49 23.71 -15.69
N LEU A 442 -17.83 23.81 -14.53
CA LEU A 442 -18.24 24.73 -13.47
C LEU A 442 -18.12 26.22 -13.88
N TYR A 443 -17.09 26.52 -14.67
CA TYR A 443 -16.92 27.85 -15.28
C TYR A 443 -18.03 28.15 -16.30
N GLU A 444 -18.36 27.25 -17.21
CA GLU A 444 -19.39 27.40 -18.24
C GLU A 444 -20.79 27.62 -17.67
N ILE A 445 -21.10 27.04 -16.50
CA ILE A 445 -22.37 27.24 -15.78
C ILE A 445 -22.33 28.44 -14.83
N GLU A 446 -21.28 29.27 -14.91
CA GLU A 446 -21.09 30.48 -14.09
C GLU A 446 -21.02 30.21 -12.56
N TYR A 447 -20.66 28.97 -12.17
CA TYR A 447 -20.51 28.59 -10.76
C TYR A 447 -19.19 29.11 -10.18
N VAL A 448 -18.12 29.12 -10.97
CA VAL A 448 -16.78 29.65 -10.62
C VAL A 448 -16.31 30.63 -11.72
N PRO A 449 -15.43 31.60 -11.39
CA PRO A 449 -14.97 32.63 -12.35
C PRO A 449 -13.75 32.21 -13.19
N PHE A 450 -13.30 30.95 -13.15
CA PHE A 450 -12.15 30.46 -13.89
C PHE A 450 -12.37 28.98 -14.31
N ASP A 451 -11.70 28.54 -15.37
CA ASP A 451 -11.81 27.19 -15.96
C ASP A 451 -10.66 26.26 -15.59
N LEU A 452 -9.59 26.79 -15.00
CA LEU A 452 -8.40 26.05 -14.59
C LEU A 452 -7.82 26.68 -13.32
N ILE A 453 -7.39 25.86 -12.40
CA ILE A 453 -6.52 26.24 -11.29
C ILE A 453 -5.22 25.43 -11.36
N THR A 454 -4.08 26.08 -11.18
CA THR A 454 -2.76 25.44 -11.22
C THR A 454 -1.90 25.96 -10.09
N ASN A 455 -1.30 25.06 -9.33
CA ASN A 455 -0.32 25.38 -8.31
C ASN A 455 1.03 24.82 -8.71
N THR A 456 2.09 25.58 -8.44
CA THR A 456 3.46 25.08 -8.51
C THR A 456 4.12 25.32 -7.18
N TYR A 457 4.88 24.33 -6.72
CA TYR A 457 5.69 24.48 -5.52
C TYR A 457 7.02 23.74 -5.64
N SER A 458 8.01 24.25 -4.91
CA SER A 458 9.29 23.58 -4.65
C SER A 458 9.46 23.49 -3.15
N GLN A 459 9.63 22.28 -2.62
CA GLN A 459 9.91 22.04 -1.21
C GLN A 459 11.26 21.36 -1.06
N GLU A 460 12.17 22.01 -0.35
CA GLU A 460 13.45 21.41 0.08
C GLU A 460 13.34 20.98 1.54
N THR A 461 13.78 19.75 1.83
CA THR A 461 13.84 19.19 3.19
C THR A 461 15.26 18.74 3.48
N THR A 462 15.87 19.27 4.54
CA THR A 462 17.16 18.84 5.06
C THR A 462 17.00 18.21 6.44
N THR A 463 17.52 17.00 6.62
CA THR A 463 17.41 16.25 7.88
C THR A 463 18.76 15.71 8.31
N TRP A 464 19.10 15.85 9.60
CA TRP A 464 20.20 15.08 10.17
C TRP A 464 19.78 14.44 11.51
N ALA A 465 20.39 13.31 11.83
CA ALA A 465 20.13 12.66 13.11
C ALA A 465 21.35 11.92 13.65
N VAL A 466 21.37 11.77 14.98
CA VAL A 466 22.27 10.85 15.68
C VAL A 466 21.44 9.91 16.53
N TYR A 467 21.82 8.65 16.60
CA TYR A 467 21.06 7.65 17.30
C TYR A 467 21.94 6.56 17.90
N GLY A 468 21.40 5.85 18.87
CA GLY A 468 22.02 4.68 19.46
C GLY A 468 21.00 3.74 20.06
N GLN A 469 21.38 2.46 20.10
CA GLN A 469 20.63 1.39 20.75
C GLN A 469 21.59 0.58 21.59
N ALA A 470 21.13 0.10 22.75
CA ALA A 470 21.87 -0.86 23.57
C ALA A 470 20.93 -1.90 24.14
N GLY A 471 21.42 -3.13 24.23
CA GLY A 471 20.81 -4.26 24.91
C GLY A 471 21.77 -4.81 25.96
N TYR A 472 21.28 -5.10 27.15
CA TYR A 472 22.08 -5.67 28.21
C TYR A 472 21.41 -6.90 28.83
N ASP A 473 22.08 -8.04 28.73
CA ASP A 473 21.66 -9.29 29.35
C ASP A 473 21.95 -9.24 30.85
N ILE A 474 20.88 -9.01 31.63
CA ILE A 474 20.95 -9.05 33.12
C ILE A 474 21.18 -10.48 33.59
N SER A 475 20.61 -11.43 32.88
CA SER A 475 20.76 -12.88 33.04
C SER A 475 20.55 -13.59 31.70
N ASP A 476 20.80 -14.89 31.65
CA ASP A 476 20.55 -15.73 30.46
C ASP A 476 19.09 -15.65 29.94
N SER A 477 18.16 -15.17 30.76
CA SER A 477 16.73 -15.12 30.46
C SER A 477 16.13 -13.71 30.42
N ILE A 478 16.87 -12.68 30.83
CA ILE A 478 16.34 -11.29 30.90
C ILE A 478 17.30 -10.34 30.21
N ASN A 479 16.80 -9.67 29.16
CA ASN A 479 17.47 -8.57 28.49
C ASN A 479 16.72 -7.26 28.76
N ILE A 480 17.45 -6.17 28.99
CA ILE A 480 16.91 -4.80 28.94
C ILE A 480 17.51 -4.11 27.72
N ASN A 481 16.66 -3.57 26.89
CA ASN A 481 17.08 -2.87 25.69
C ASN A 481 16.44 -1.49 25.58
N GLY A 482 17.08 -0.64 24.83
CA GLY A 482 16.56 0.70 24.56
C GLY A 482 17.31 1.40 23.44
N SER A 483 16.64 2.30 22.78
CA SER A 483 17.20 3.18 21.76
C SER A 483 16.82 4.63 22.04
N LEU A 484 17.67 5.53 21.56
CA LEU A 484 17.41 6.97 21.60
C LEU A 484 17.95 7.59 20.32
N ARG A 485 17.14 8.45 19.69
CA ARG A 485 17.47 9.21 18.49
C ARG A 485 17.11 10.68 18.72
N TYR A 486 18.00 11.53 18.26
CA TYR A 486 17.75 12.96 18.09
C TYR A 486 17.72 13.27 16.61
N THR A 487 16.67 13.90 16.14
CA THR A 487 16.49 14.30 14.75
C THR A 487 16.21 15.79 14.68
N ASP A 488 16.84 16.45 13.72
CA ASP A 488 16.65 17.85 13.39
C ASP A 488 16.27 17.93 11.92
N GLU A 489 15.23 18.69 11.59
CA GLU A 489 14.71 18.80 10.21
C GLU A 489 14.30 20.23 9.92
N ASP A 490 14.75 20.74 8.77
CA ASP A 490 14.35 22.02 8.21
C ASP A 490 13.62 21.80 6.88
N LYS A 491 12.49 22.49 6.68
CA LYS A 491 11.75 22.54 5.40
C LYS A 491 11.63 23.96 4.92
N GLU A 492 11.85 24.16 3.62
CA GLU A 492 11.63 25.43 2.91
C GLU A 492 10.66 25.20 1.76
N LEU A 493 9.68 26.10 1.57
CA LEU A 493 8.65 26.03 0.54
C LEU A 493 8.60 27.32 -0.26
N ASP A 494 8.69 27.21 -1.57
CA ASP A 494 8.28 28.19 -2.55
C ASP A 494 6.97 27.74 -3.20
N TYR A 495 5.93 28.62 -3.25
CA TYR A 495 4.62 28.26 -3.72
C TYR A 495 3.98 29.34 -4.57
N THR A 496 3.37 28.97 -5.71
CA THR A 496 2.72 29.91 -6.63
C THR A 496 1.41 29.31 -7.14
N THR A 497 0.34 30.12 -7.13
CA THR A 497 -0.98 29.76 -7.67
C THR A 497 -1.34 30.60 -8.88
N TYR A 498 -1.86 29.93 -9.91
CA TYR A 498 -2.43 30.53 -11.12
C TYR A 498 -3.89 30.11 -11.28
N ILE A 499 -4.71 31.00 -11.80
CA ILE A 499 -6.04 30.67 -12.30
C ILE A 499 -6.11 30.95 -13.80
N GLY A 500 -6.86 30.13 -14.53
CA GLY A 500 -7.05 30.21 -15.96
C GLY A 500 -8.48 30.68 -16.30
N ALA A 501 -8.62 31.44 -17.37
CA ALA A 501 -9.91 31.67 -18.01
C ALA A 501 -9.66 31.82 -19.52
N GLU A 502 -10.39 31.08 -20.35
CA GLU A 502 -10.27 31.13 -21.81
C GLU A 502 -8.81 30.96 -22.33
N GLY A 503 -8.01 30.13 -21.65
CA GLY A 503 -6.61 29.85 -22.02
C GLY A 503 -5.60 30.94 -21.61
N VAL A 504 -5.99 31.87 -20.77
CA VAL A 504 -5.10 32.87 -20.19
C VAL A 504 -4.88 32.61 -18.72
N LEU A 505 -3.66 32.21 -18.34
CA LEU A 505 -3.26 32.05 -16.94
C LEU A 505 -2.98 33.41 -16.30
N THR A 506 -3.55 33.62 -15.12
CA THR A 506 -3.33 34.81 -14.30
C THR A 506 -2.74 34.39 -12.96
N LEU A 507 -1.63 35.02 -12.56
CA LEU A 507 -1.04 34.83 -11.25
C LEU A 507 -2.02 35.28 -10.17
N LEU A 508 -2.38 34.41 -9.25
CA LEU A 508 -3.24 34.70 -8.12
C LEU A 508 -2.42 35.04 -6.87
N GLY A 509 -1.38 34.26 -6.58
CA GLY A 509 -0.51 34.48 -5.43
C GLY A 509 0.86 33.82 -5.60
N ASP A 510 1.83 34.30 -4.80
CA ASP A 510 3.22 33.84 -4.78
C ASP A 510 3.81 33.98 -3.37
N VAL A 511 4.36 32.91 -2.83
CA VAL A 511 5.05 32.88 -1.54
C VAL A 511 6.43 32.26 -1.74
N GLN A 512 7.46 32.94 -1.23
CA GLN A 512 8.83 32.53 -1.37
C GLN A 512 9.48 32.35 0.01
N GLY A 513 10.23 31.25 0.18
CA GLY A 513 11.03 30.99 1.37
C GLY A 513 10.19 30.82 2.65
N MET A 514 9.01 30.20 2.55
CA MET A 514 8.23 29.82 3.72
C MET A 514 8.95 28.69 4.43
N THR A 515 9.29 28.89 5.70
CA THR A 515 10.07 27.88 6.47
C THR A 515 9.24 27.23 7.55
N SER A 516 9.41 25.94 7.71
CA SER A 516 8.99 25.18 8.88
C SER A 516 10.20 24.41 9.40
N SER A 517 10.71 24.79 10.56
CA SER A 517 11.67 23.96 11.29
C SER A 517 10.90 23.09 12.27
N LEU A 518 11.19 21.81 12.28
CA LEU A 518 10.83 20.99 13.43
C LEU A 518 11.61 21.49 14.64
N ASP A 519 10.93 21.78 15.71
CA ASP A 519 11.57 21.75 17.02
C ASP A 519 12.16 20.36 17.18
N SER A 520 13.49 20.28 17.29
CA SER A 520 14.29 19.05 17.40
C SER A 520 13.61 17.96 18.21
N ASN A 521 13.40 16.78 17.61
CA ASN A 521 12.61 15.72 18.23
C ASN A 521 13.47 14.57 18.76
N TRP A 522 13.06 14.04 19.92
CA TRP A 522 13.58 12.83 20.53
C TRP A 522 12.61 11.68 20.31
N SER A 523 13.08 10.60 19.74
CA SER A 523 12.35 9.35 19.56
C SER A 523 13.18 8.17 20.07
N GLY A 524 12.52 7.03 20.32
CA GLY A 524 13.23 5.87 20.81
C GLY A 524 12.32 4.85 21.46
N HIS A 525 12.91 3.88 22.14
CA HIS A 525 12.18 2.89 22.92
C HIS A 525 12.94 2.47 24.19
N LEU A 526 12.21 1.88 25.12
CA LEU A 526 12.74 1.17 26.28
C LEU A 526 11.95 -0.13 26.44
N GLY A 527 12.65 -1.26 26.52
CA GLY A 527 12.04 -2.58 26.58
C GLY A 527 12.69 -3.52 27.59
N VAL A 528 11.94 -4.53 27.99
CA VAL A 528 12.39 -5.66 28.75
C VAL A 528 11.91 -6.93 28.05
N ASP A 529 12.85 -7.84 27.77
CA ASP A 529 12.63 -9.12 27.13
C ASP A 529 12.88 -10.21 28.18
N TRP A 530 11.92 -11.11 28.34
CA TRP A 530 12.01 -12.23 29.25
C TRP A 530 11.81 -13.54 28.51
N ARG A 531 12.88 -14.29 28.33
CA ARG A 531 12.86 -15.66 27.80
C ARG A 531 12.41 -16.61 28.91
N VAL A 532 11.10 -16.90 28.93
CA VAL A 532 10.45 -17.76 29.94
C VAL A 532 10.90 -19.21 29.78
N SER A 533 11.17 -19.63 28.54
CA SER A 533 11.73 -20.91 28.17
C SER A 533 12.53 -20.74 26.88
N ASP A 534 13.25 -21.76 26.44
CA ASP A 534 14.02 -21.74 25.19
C ASP A 534 13.14 -21.37 23.96
N ASN A 535 11.85 -21.69 24.02
CA ASN A 535 10.89 -21.53 22.93
C ASN A 535 9.84 -20.41 23.21
N THR A 536 10.01 -19.59 24.25
CA THR A 536 9.01 -18.56 24.59
C THR A 536 9.68 -17.28 25.09
N LEU A 537 9.47 -16.22 24.35
CA LEU A 537 9.84 -14.84 24.66
C LEU A 537 8.59 -14.05 25.05
N VAL A 538 8.64 -13.38 26.18
CA VAL A 538 7.66 -12.35 26.60
C VAL A 538 8.38 -11.01 26.63
N TYR A 539 7.78 -9.98 26.10
CA TYR A 539 8.37 -8.63 26.11
C TYR A 539 7.36 -7.57 26.53
N ALA A 540 7.89 -6.48 27.06
CA ALA A 540 7.14 -5.26 27.35
C ALA A 540 7.97 -4.07 26.88
N LYS A 541 7.36 -3.16 26.12
CA LYS A 541 8.04 -2.06 25.46
C LYS A 541 7.23 -0.77 25.54
N TYR A 542 7.89 0.34 25.84
CA TYR A 542 7.46 1.69 25.53
C TYR A 542 8.22 2.18 24.31
N SER A 543 7.51 2.80 23.37
CA SER A 543 8.12 3.39 22.17
C SER A 543 7.54 4.77 21.91
N ARG A 544 8.38 5.68 21.44
CA ARG A 544 7.99 6.99 20.95
C ARG A 544 8.45 7.16 19.51
N GLY A 545 7.52 7.48 18.65
CA GLY A 545 7.75 7.89 17.27
C GLY A 545 7.13 9.26 16.99
N PHE A 546 7.56 9.89 15.91
CA PHE A 546 6.97 11.14 15.44
C PHE A 546 6.89 11.14 13.91
N LYS A 547 5.97 11.94 13.40
CA LYS A 547 5.88 12.30 11.98
C LYS A 547 6.03 13.81 11.86
N SER A 548 6.81 14.22 10.88
CA SER A 548 7.12 15.62 10.62
C SER A 548 5.88 16.46 10.32
N GLY A 549 5.87 17.69 10.78
CA GLY A 549 4.98 18.73 10.28
C GLY A 549 5.32 19.16 8.85
N GLY A 550 4.53 20.06 8.30
CA GLY A 550 4.76 20.52 6.92
C GLY A 550 3.74 21.56 6.46
N PHE A 551 3.63 21.69 5.14
CA PHE A 551 2.81 22.65 4.47
C PHE A 551 1.74 21.94 3.64
N PHE A 552 0.52 22.45 3.68
CA PHE A 552 -0.54 22.01 2.77
C PHE A 552 -0.45 22.79 1.47
N THR A 553 -0.16 22.12 0.37
CA THR A 553 0.15 22.70 -0.94
C THR A 553 -0.95 22.47 -2.00
N ALA A 554 -2.10 21.90 -1.61
CA ALA A 554 -3.21 21.74 -2.54
C ALA A 554 -3.86 23.10 -2.89
N TRP A 555 -4.65 23.08 -3.94
CA TRP A 555 -5.28 24.24 -4.57
C TRP A 555 -5.81 25.26 -3.57
N THR A 556 -5.08 26.34 -3.38
CA THR A 556 -5.50 27.48 -2.57
C THR A 556 -5.41 28.76 -3.39
N ASP A 557 -6.41 29.58 -3.27
CA ASP A 557 -6.46 30.93 -3.83
C ASP A 557 -5.95 32.01 -2.86
N ASP A 558 -5.59 31.61 -1.64
CA ASP A 558 -5.05 32.49 -0.60
C ASP A 558 -3.67 32.01 -0.15
N THR A 559 -2.63 32.48 -0.83
CA THR A 559 -1.25 32.16 -0.51
C THR A 559 -0.77 32.70 0.84
N ASP A 560 -1.47 33.69 1.41
CA ASP A 560 -1.19 34.21 2.76
C ASP A 560 -1.71 33.26 3.87
N ALA A 561 -2.54 32.28 3.48
CA ALA A 561 -3.20 31.34 4.37
C ALA A 561 -2.81 29.87 4.13
N ILE A 562 -1.63 29.59 3.54
CA ILE A 562 -1.15 28.21 3.40
C ILE A 562 -1.06 27.57 4.79
N PRO A 563 -1.84 26.51 5.08
CA PRO A 563 -1.82 25.88 6.38
C PRO A 563 -0.47 25.21 6.66
N VAL A 564 0.08 25.52 7.83
CA VAL A 564 1.23 24.79 8.41
C VAL A 564 0.67 23.88 9.48
N TYR A 565 0.91 22.57 9.32
CA TYR A 565 0.51 21.61 10.34
C TYR A 565 1.72 21.18 11.18
N LYS A 566 1.46 20.89 12.45
CA LYS A 566 2.47 20.49 13.41
C LYS A 566 2.93 19.05 13.19
N GLU A 567 4.04 18.69 13.82
CA GLU A 567 4.44 17.29 14.01
C GLU A 567 3.38 16.54 14.82
N GLU A 568 3.19 15.27 14.55
CA GLU A 568 2.42 14.36 15.38
C GLU A 568 3.34 13.41 16.14
N VAL A 569 2.96 13.05 17.35
CA VAL A 569 3.74 12.18 18.24
C VAL A 569 2.89 11.01 18.70
N ASN A 570 3.46 9.80 18.63
CA ASN A 570 2.83 8.57 19.11
C ASN A 570 3.65 7.97 20.23
N ASP A 571 3.10 7.98 21.45
CA ASP A 571 3.63 7.30 22.64
C ASP A 571 2.91 5.96 22.81
N ALA A 572 3.62 4.85 22.58
CA ALA A 572 3.06 3.51 22.52
C ALA A 572 3.55 2.61 23.65
N PHE A 573 2.63 1.86 24.23
CA PHE A 573 2.91 0.79 25.20
C PHE A 573 2.48 -0.55 24.59
N GLU A 574 3.38 -1.53 24.57
CA GLU A 574 3.11 -2.86 24.01
C GLU A 574 3.61 -3.96 24.94
N VAL A 575 2.82 -5.00 25.09
CA VAL A 575 3.21 -6.27 25.73
C VAL A 575 2.90 -7.39 24.75
N GLY A 576 3.88 -8.25 24.51
CA GLY A 576 3.72 -9.36 23.58
C GLY A 576 4.38 -10.66 24.06
N VAL A 577 3.99 -11.71 23.38
CA VAL A 577 4.55 -13.07 23.55
C VAL A 577 4.84 -13.64 22.17
N LYS A 578 6.01 -14.25 22.04
CA LYS A 578 6.39 -15.08 20.88
C LYS A 578 6.75 -16.47 21.39
N SER A 579 6.09 -17.49 20.86
CA SER A 579 6.20 -18.83 21.41
C SER A 579 6.08 -19.90 20.34
N ASN A 580 6.96 -20.91 20.42
CA ASN A 580 6.85 -22.19 19.75
C ASN A 580 6.55 -23.26 20.81
N PRO A 581 5.26 -23.42 21.28
CA PRO A 581 4.92 -24.36 22.35
C PRO A 581 5.22 -25.81 21.97
N SER A 582 5.32 -26.13 20.71
CA SER A 582 5.77 -27.40 20.13
C SER A 582 6.35 -27.15 18.74
N ASP A 583 7.02 -28.16 18.18
CA ASP A 583 7.54 -28.11 16.79
C ASP A 583 6.42 -27.99 15.73
N GLU A 584 5.16 -28.21 16.14
CA GLU A 584 3.97 -28.14 15.29
C GLU A 584 3.19 -26.82 15.40
N LEU A 585 3.51 -25.96 16.36
CA LEU A 585 2.72 -24.77 16.66
C LEU A 585 3.59 -23.58 17.01
N GLN A 586 3.41 -22.50 16.27
CA GLN A 586 3.94 -21.17 16.57
C GLN A 586 2.77 -20.23 16.88
N VAL A 587 2.90 -19.42 17.93
CA VAL A 587 1.90 -18.42 18.32
C VAL A 587 2.62 -17.15 18.76
N ASN A 588 2.29 -16.04 18.11
CA ASN A 588 2.72 -14.70 18.46
C ASN A 588 1.48 -13.87 18.82
N ALA A 589 1.53 -13.11 19.90
CA ALA A 589 0.43 -12.24 20.29
C ALA A 589 0.96 -10.94 20.91
N ALA A 590 0.25 -9.85 20.68
CA ALA A 590 0.56 -8.55 21.28
C ALA A 590 -0.72 -7.82 21.67
N VAL A 591 -0.64 -7.02 22.74
CA VAL A 591 -1.63 -6.02 23.09
C VAL A 591 -0.93 -4.67 23.21
N TYR A 592 -1.58 -3.63 22.73
CA TYR A 592 -0.97 -2.30 22.68
C TYR A 592 -1.95 -1.19 23.01
N PHE A 593 -1.40 -0.07 23.46
CA PHE A 593 -2.09 1.19 23.70
C PHE A 593 -1.24 2.33 23.16
N TYR A 594 -1.84 3.27 22.42
CA TYR A 594 -1.22 4.46 21.85
C TYR A 594 -1.89 5.70 22.41
N ASP A 595 -1.08 6.63 22.90
CA ASP A 595 -1.42 8.02 23.16
C ASP A 595 -0.86 8.85 21.99
N TYR A 596 -1.74 9.28 21.10
CA TYR A 596 -1.39 9.84 19.81
C TYR A 596 -1.77 11.31 19.77
N GLN A 597 -0.77 12.18 19.83
CA GLN A 597 -0.91 13.62 20.05
C GLN A 597 -0.74 14.39 18.75
N ASP A 598 -1.49 15.50 18.60
CA ASP A 598 -1.46 16.41 17.44
C ASP A 598 -1.59 15.66 16.09
N THR A 599 -2.48 14.66 16.01
CA THR A 599 -2.63 13.83 14.81
C THR A 599 -2.95 14.67 13.57
N GLN A 600 -2.38 14.30 12.44
CA GLN A 600 -2.60 14.99 11.17
C GLN A 600 -3.77 14.38 10.42
N GLY A 601 -4.48 15.21 9.65
CA GLY A 601 -5.59 14.79 8.80
C GLY A 601 -6.29 15.97 8.15
N LYS A 602 -7.31 15.68 7.34
CA LYS A 602 -8.07 16.73 6.66
C LYS A 602 -9.01 17.44 7.63
N ILE A 603 -8.97 18.77 7.63
CA ILE A 603 -9.80 19.66 8.42
C ILE A 603 -10.52 20.66 7.51
N SER A 604 -11.63 21.22 7.97
CA SER A 604 -12.28 22.35 7.33
C SER A 604 -11.68 23.67 7.88
N ALA A 605 -10.74 24.25 7.13
CA ALA A 605 -10.11 25.51 7.48
C ALA A 605 -10.94 26.71 7.02
N PRO A 606 -11.18 27.76 7.85
CA PRO A 606 -11.90 28.95 7.40
C PRO A 606 -11.20 29.61 6.22
N SER A 607 -11.94 29.90 5.14
CA SER A 607 -11.44 30.61 3.96
C SER A 607 -12.45 31.65 3.50
N ALA A 608 -11.99 32.88 3.27
CA ALA A 608 -12.82 33.94 2.75
C ALA A 608 -13.10 33.78 1.26
N ALA A 609 -12.33 32.98 0.57
CA ALA A 609 -12.40 32.72 -0.86
C ALA A 609 -13.35 31.57 -1.22
N ALA A 610 -13.55 30.64 -0.31
CA ALA A 610 -14.46 29.52 -0.54
C ALA A 610 -15.94 29.98 -0.42
N PRO A 611 -16.82 29.59 -1.36
CA PRO A 611 -18.27 29.89 -1.27
C PRO A 611 -18.92 29.40 0.02
N SER A 612 -18.44 28.27 0.58
CA SER A 612 -18.85 27.71 1.87
C SER A 612 -18.31 28.47 3.08
N GLY A 613 -17.28 29.32 2.89
CA GLY A 613 -16.51 29.96 3.95
C GLY A 613 -15.43 29.05 4.55
N TYR A 614 -15.24 27.85 4.00
CA TYR A 614 -14.25 26.85 4.45
C TYR A 614 -13.62 26.16 3.25
N LEU A 615 -12.35 25.78 3.39
CA LEU A 615 -11.61 24.90 2.47
C LEU A 615 -11.17 23.65 3.21
N THR A 616 -11.22 22.53 2.52
CA THR A 616 -10.59 21.30 3.03
C THR A 616 -9.08 21.48 2.94
N ALA A 617 -8.40 21.31 4.07
CA ALA A 617 -6.95 21.44 4.17
C ALA A 617 -6.39 20.30 5.03
N LEU A 618 -5.12 19.96 4.82
CA LEU A 618 -4.39 19.15 5.77
C LEU A 618 -4.02 20.02 6.98
N GLY A 619 -4.28 19.53 8.16
CA GLY A 619 -4.01 20.23 9.42
C GLY A 619 -3.80 19.27 10.58
N THR A 620 -3.70 19.84 11.78
CA THR A 620 -3.66 19.06 13.02
C THR A 620 -5.09 18.80 13.49
N LEU A 621 -5.54 17.53 13.44
CA LEU A 621 -6.90 17.14 13.83
C LEU A 621 -7.16 17.28 15.34
N GLY A 622 -6.15 16.93 16.15
CA GLY A 622 -6.24 16.80 17.59
C GLY A 622 -5.61 15.49 18.09
N ASP A 623 -6.00 15.04 19.27
CA ASP A 623 -5.45 13.83 19.88
C ASP A 623 -6.33 12.61 19.60
N ALA A 624 -5.71 11.43 19.57
CA ALA A 624 -6.39 10.15 19.38
C ALA A 624 -5.84 9.08 20.35
N GLU A 625 -6.65 8.12 20.71
CA GLU A 625 -6.24 6.93 21.44
C GLU A 625 -6.49 5.67 20.60
N HIS A 626 -5.49 4.77 20.56
CA HIS A 626 -5.64 3.48 19.89
C HIS A 626 -5.39 2.36 20.89
N THR A 627 -6.30 1.43 21.02
CA THR A 627 -6.14 0.21 21.81
C THR A 627 -6.35 -1.00 20.93
N GLY A 628 -5.47 -1.99 20.99
CA GLY A 628 -5.62 -3.15 20.12
C GLY A 628 -4.94 -4.41 20.63
N ALA A 629 -5.28 -5.51 19.96
CA ALA A 629 -4.71 -6.83 20.19
C ALA A 629 -4.53 -7.57 18.87
N GLU A 630 -3.42 -8.27 18.74
CA GLU A 630 -3.07 -9.05 17.55
C GLU A 630 -2.66 -10.47 17.94
N VAL A 631 -2.97 -11.43 17.08
CA VAL A 631 -2.54 -12.83 17.21
C VAL A 631 -2.19 -13.36 15.84
N ASP A 632 -0.98 -13.92 15.72
CA ASP A 632 -0.51 -14.71 14.58
C ASP A 632 -0.25 -16.15 15.03
N MET A 633 -0.77 -17.13 14.30
CA MET A 633 -0.61 -18.54 14.60
C MET A 633 -0.26 -19.32 13.33
N LEU A 634 0.75 -20.17 13.41
CA LEU A 634 1.05 -21.18 12.39
C LEU A 634 0.98 -22.57 13.04
N TRP A 635 0.13 -23.43 12.48
CA TRP A 635 -0.01 -24.80 12.91
C TRP A 635 0.31 -25.76 11.78
N SER A 636 1.33 -26.62 11.98
CA SER A 636 1.79 -27.61 11.01
C SER A 636 1.89 -28.98 11.70
N PRO A 637 0.80 -29.79 11.69
CA PRO A 637 0.74 -31.03 12.43
C PRO A 637 1.61 -32.13 11.81
N ALA A 638 2.50 -32.75 12.57
CA ALA A 638 3.38 -33.82 12.10
C ALA A 638 2.61 -35.07 11.58
N GLN A 639 1.33 -35.24 11.98
CA GLN A 639 0.48 -36.33 11.50
C GLN A 639 -0.08 -36.06 10.07
N MET A 640 0.05 -34.82 9.55
CA MET A 640 -0.37 -34.41 8.22
C MET A 640 0.78 -33.67 7.52
N PRO A 641 1.80 -34.41 7.05
CA PRO A 641 2.97 -33.80 6.44
C PRO A 641 2.59 -32.84 5.28
N GLY A 642 3.23 -31.69 5.22
CA GLY A 642 2.95 -30.66 4.24
C GLY A 642 1.63 -29.90 4.43
N PHE A 643 0.82 -30.24 5.44
CA PHE A 643 -0.37 -29.47 5.82
C PHE A 643 -0.01 -28.38 6.80
N SER A 644 -0.50 -27.17 6.56
CA SER A 644 -0.40 -26.08 7.52
C SER A 644 -1.66 -25.20 7.51
N VAL A 645 -1.90 -24.56 8.66
CA VAL A 645 -2.92 -23.52 8.82
C VAL A 645 -2.25 -22.31 9.45
N GLN A 646 -2.30 -21.19 8.74
CA GLN A 646 -1.92 -19.89 9.27
C GLN A 646 -3.17 -19.08 9.57
N LEU A 647 -3.22 -18.50 10.76
CA LEU A 647 -4.25 -17.57 11.19
C LEU A 647 -3.56 -16.29 11.64
N ALA A 648 -4.01 -15.15 11.12
CA ALA A 648 -3.67 -13.85 11.65
C ALA A 648 -4.95 -13.09 11.97
N TYR A 649 -4.99 -12.43 13.14
CA TYR A 649 -6.15 -11.72 13.67
C TYR A 649 -5.71 -10.42 14.30
N ALA A 650 -6.44 -9.33 14.06
CA ALA A 650 -6.28 -8.04 14.72
C ALA A 650 -7.64 -7.50 15.18
N TRP A 651 -7.64 -6.95 16.38
CA TRP A 651 -8.70 -6.12 16.92
C TRP A 651 -8.13 -4.75 17.25
N LEU A 652 -8.87 -3.69 16.89
CA LEU A 652 -8.47 -2.30 17.02
C LEU A 652 -9.67 -1.45 17.43
N ASP A 653 -9.45 -0.56 18.38
CA ASP A 653 -10.32 0.54 18.75
C ASP A 653 -9.49 1.82 18.67
N ALA A 654 -9.78 2.68 17.68
CA ALA A 654 -9.00 3.87 17.36
C ALA A 654 -9.95 5.06 17.18
N GLU A 655 -9.90 6.01 18.10
CA GLU A 655 -10.86 7.12 18.22
C GLU A 655 -10.14 8.46 18.40
N ILE A 656 -10.69 9.53 17.83
CA ILE A 656 -10.28 10.92 18.10
C ILE A 656 -10.84 11.32 19.46
N THR A 657 -9.96 11.59 20.43
CA THR A 657 -10.35 11.88 21.84
C THR A 657 -10.49 13.37 22.14
N SER A 658 -9.82 14.22 21.33
CA SER A 658 -9.98 15.69 21.41
C SER A 658 -9.77 16.33 20.05
N SER A 659 -10.55 17.35 19.71
CA SER A 659 -10.33 18.16 18.50
C SER A 659 -10.94 19.55 18.67
N ASP A 660 -10.19 20.58 18.26
CA ASP A 660 -10.68 21.96 18.18
C ASP A 660 -11.38 22.25 16.86
N TYR A 661 -11.41 21.28 15.92
CA TYR A 661 -11.98 21.44 14.60
C TYR A 661 -13.34 20.75 14.48
N VAL A 662 -14.10 21.23 13.53
CA VAL A 662 -15.36 20.64 13.07
C VAL A 662 -15.22 20.27 11.60
N SER A 663 -16.05 19.38 11.13
CA SER A 663 -16.18 19.09 9.69
C SER A 663 -17.62 19.26 9.23
N PHE A 664 -17.84 19.11 7.93
CA PHE A 664 -19.14 19.22 7.29
C PHE A 664 -19.43 17.90 6.57
N ASP A 665 -20.66 17.42 6.71
CA ASP A 665 -21.12 16.27 5.94
C ASP A 665 -21.55 16.69 4.52
N GLN A 666 -21.89 15.71 3.69
CA GLN A 666 -22.35 15.92 2.31
C GLN A 666 -23.68 16.73 2.21
N LEU A 667 -24.35 16.96 3.32
CA LEU A 667 -25.53 17.82 3.43
C LEU A 667 -25.20 19.20 4.01
N ASN A 668 -23.92 19.52 4.21
CA ASN A 668 -23.39 20.73 4.85
C ASN A 668 -23.82 20.88 6.33
N ASP A 669 -24.14 19.80 7.01
CA ASP A 669 -24.37 19.81 8.45
C ASP A 669 -23.03 19.73 9.19
N VAL A 670 -22.84 20.63 10.18
CA VAL A 670 -21.59 20.73 10.97
C VAL A 670 -21.56 19.65 12.04
N TYR A 671 -20.46 18.94 12.15
CA TYR A 671 -20.27 17.93 13.20
C TYR A 671 -18.88 18.02 13.86
N SER A 672 -18.79 17.51 15.11
CA SER A 672 -17.51 17.41 15.84
C SER A 672 -16.72 16.21 15.34
N LEU A 673 -15.39 16.34 15.30
CA LEU A 673 -14.49 15.21 15.04
C LEU A 673 -14.23 14.38 16.31
N GLU A 674 -14.47 14.93 17.52
CA GLU A 674 -14.31 14.21 18.79
C GLU A 674 -15.31 13.05 18.89
N GLY A 675 -14.82 11.86 19.19
CA GLY A 675 -15.61 10.63 19.30
C GLY A 675 -15.76 9.86 17.99
N LEU A 676 -15.14 10.30 16.89
CA LEU A 676 -15.17 9.57 15.63
C LEU A 676 -14.04 8.55 15.54
N ASP A 677 -14.34 7.40 14.92
CA ASP A 677 -13.34 6.39 14.57
C ASP A 677 -12.33 6.95 13.55
N ARG A 678 -11.10 6.45 13.60
CA ARG A 678 -10.06 6.81 12.62
C ARG A 678 -10.33 6.19 11.25
N ASP A 679 -9.91 6.88 10.19
CA ASP A 679 -9.99 6.39 8.80
C ASP A 679 -9.17 5.10 8.63
N PHE A 680 -9.61 4.22 7.74
CA PHE A 680 -8.93 2.96 7.40
C PHE A 680 -8.62 2.07 8.62
N ALA A 681 -9.36 2.19 9.71
CA ALA A 681 -9.17 1.50 10.96
C ALA A 681 -10.33 0.50 11.26
N PRO A 682 -10.47 -0.61 10.50
CA PRO A 682 -11.50 -1.58 10.76
C PRO A 682 -11.33 -2.16 12.17
N LYS A 683 -12.44 -2.27 12.93
CA LYS A 683 -12.38 -2.76 14.32
C LYS A 683 -11.88 -4.19 14.41
N THR A 684 -12.13 -5.00 13.40
CA THR A 684 -11.65 -6.37 13.33
C THR A 684 -11.17 -6.70 11.92
N SER A 685 -10.04 -7.38 11.83
CA SER A 685 -9.58 -7.98 10.58
C SER A 685 -8.91 -9.33 10.86
N TYR A 686 -9.06 -10.29 9.94
CA TYR A 686 -8.37 -11.56 10.04
C TYR A 686 -8.10 -12.18 8.68
N SER A 687 -7.08 -13.02 8.63
CA SER A 687 -6.81 -13.90 7.50
C SER A 687 -6.59 -15.34 7.95
N VAL A 688 -7.05 -16.27 7.15
CA VAL A 688 -6.84 -17.70 7.34
C VAL A 688 -6.30 -18.29 6.05
N ASN A 689 -5.10 -18.83 6.09
CA ASN A 689 -4.51 -19.58 4.98
C ASN A 689 -4.48 -21.08 5.38
N VAL A 690 -4.98 -21.93 4.49
CA VAL A 690 -4.90 -23.39 4.61
C VAL A 690 -4.08 -23.91 3.45
N ARG A 691 -2.94 -24.52 3.73
CA ARG A 691 -1.99 -25.04 2.74
C ARG A 691 -1.82 -26.54 2.86
N GLN A 692 -1.68 -27.18 1.73
CA GLN A 692 -1.21 -28.57 1.60
C GLN A 692 -0.13 -28.65 0.54
N GLU A 693 0.97 -29.28 0.86
CA GLU A 693 2.05 -29.63 -0.04
C GLU A 693 2.31 -31.12 0.01
N GLU A 694 2.47 -31.80 -1.12
CA GLU A 694 2.66 -33.24 -1.19
C GLU A 694 3.52 -33.63 -2.40
N ASN A 695 4.41 -34.60 -2.19
CA ASN A 695 5.12 -35.22 -3.29
C ASN A 695 4.16 -36.09 -4.11
N VAL A 696 3.79 -35.64 -5.31
CA VAL A 696 2.96 -36.38 -6.27
C VAL A 696 3.75 -37.58 -6.83
N THR A 697 5.05 -37.38 -7.06
CA THR A 697 6.03 -38.41 -7.42
C THR A 697 7.37 -38.07 -6.77
N ASP A 698 8.41 -38.90 -6.94
CA ASP A 698 9.77 -38.63 -6.44
C ASP A 698 10.38 -37.32 -6.96
N SER A 699 9.87 -36.78 -8.05
CA SER A 699 10.37 -35.51 -8.68
C SER A 699 9.33 -34.41 -8.78
N LEU A 700 8.06 -34.69 -8.52
CA LEU A 700 6.99 -33.73 -8.66
C LEU A 700 6.37 -33.41 -7.29
N LEU A 701 6.43 -32.15 -6.92
CA LEU A 701 5.78 -31.57 -5.75
C LEU A 701 4.50 -30.88 -6.17
N GLY A 702 3.40 -31.16 -5.51
CA GLY A 702 2.12 -30.47 -5.68
C GLY A 702 1.84 -29.59 -4.47
N SER A 703 1.45 -28.34 -4.69
CA SER A 703 1.09 -27.39 -3.65
C SER A 703 -0.30 -26.83 -3.90
N ALA A 704 -1.08 -26.65 -2.85
CA ALA A 704 -2.39 -26.00 -2.88
C ALA A 704 -2.58 -25.12 -1.65
N SER A 705 -2.99 -23.87 -1.82
CA SER A 705 -3.40 -23.05 -0.69
C SER A 705 -4.71 -22.32 -0.97
N LEU A 706 -5.44 -22.04 0.10
CA LEU A 706 -6.70 -21.30 0.10
C LEU A 706 -6.64 -20.27 1.20
N THR A 707 -6.71 -19.00 0.82
CA THR A 707 -6.65 -17.88 1.76
C THR A 707 -7.96 -17.12 1.77
N TYR A 708 -8.53 -16.95 2.96
CA TYR A 708 -9.68 -16.08 3.18
C TYR A 708 -9.27 -14.93 4.09
N SER A 709 -9.44 -13.72 3.59
CA SER A 709 -9.19 -12.47 4.32
C SER A 709 -10.53 -11.76 4.54
N TRP A 710 -10.75 -11.24 5.75
CA TRP A 710 -11.95 -10.50 6.11
C TRP A 710 -11.62 -9.25 6.91
N ARG A 711 -12.38 -8.18 6.66
CA ARG A 711 -12.31 -6.89 7.35
C ARG A 711 -13.69 -6.42 7.75
N ASP A 712 -13.78 -5.83 8.94
CA ASP A 712 -14.96 -5.13 9.43
C ASP A 712 -15.23 -3.87 8.60
N ASP A 713 -16.37 -3.27 8.78
CA ASP A 713 -16.72 -2.00 8.16
C ASP A 713 -15.67 -0.91 8.45
N LEU A 714 -15.47 -0.03 7.50
CA LEU A 714 -14.44 1.02 7.56
C LEU A 714 -14.79 2.23 6.69
N ALA A 715 -14.13 3.36 6.97
CA ALA A 715 -14.18 4.55 6.15
C ALA A 715 -12.99 4.57 5.15
N PRO A 716 -13.19 4.21 3.86
CA PRO A 716 -12.12 4.19 2.86
C PRO A 716 -11.92 5.57 2.23
N ARG A 717 -11.65 6.59 3.03
CA ARG A 717 -11.40 7.97 2.56
C ARG A 717 -10.42 8.70 3.48
N SER A 718 -9.99 9.87 3.05
CA SER A 718 -8.95 10.67 3.71
C SER A 718 -9.46 11.66 4.77
N SER A 719 -10.72 11.56 5.20
CA SER A 719 -11.30 12.40 6.26
C SER A 719 -12.33 11.63 7.06
N GLN A 720 -12.38 11.91 8.37
CA GLN A 720 -13.34 11.30 9.28
C GLN A 720 -14.77 11.56 8.80
N LEU A 721 -15.63 10.55 8.96
CA LEU A 721 -17.00 10.61 8.47
C LEU A 721 -17.98 10.81 9.61
N SER A 722 -19.00 11.65 9.36
CA SER A 722 -20.24 11.64 10.15
C SER A 722 -21.02 10.34 9.94
N ASP A 723 -21.98 10.04 10.79
CA ASP A 723 -22.88 8.88 10.59
C ASP A 723 -23.60 8.93 9.23
N THR A 724 -23.94 10.14 8.75
CA THR A 724 -24.56 10.34 7.43
C THR A 724 -23.59 10.01 6.30
N ASP A 725 -22.37 10.53 6.36
CA ASP A 725 -21.32 10.28 5.36
C ASP A 725 -20.86 8.84 5.36
N TYR A 726 -20.85 8.18 6.52
CA TYR A 726 -20.50 6.76 6.59
C TYR A 726 -21.42 5.89 5.74
N GLY A 727 -22.71 6.17 5.78
CA GLY A 727 -23.68 5.47 4.93
C GLY A 727 -23.54 5.75 3.43
N LEU A 728 -22.89 6.87 3.07
CA LEU A 728 -22.63 7.28 1.67
C LEU A 728 -21.25 6.83 1.17
N LEU A 729 -20.23 6.94 1.99
CA LEU A 729 -18.82 6.81 1.62
C LEU A 729 -18.11 5.66 2.35
N GLY A 730 -18.74 5.05 3.38
CA GLY A 730 -18.22 3.89 4.10
C GLY A 730 -18.21 2.61 3.26
N GLN A 731 -17.42 1.64 3.67
CA GLN A 731 -17.41 0.27 3.16
C GLN A 731 -17.96 -0.66 4.24
N ASP A 732 -18.99 -1.45 3.91
CA ASP A 732 -19.48 -2.53 4.77
C ASP A 732 -18.43 -3.63 4.93
N ASP A 733 -18.59 -4.50 5.93
CA ASP A 733 -17.72 -5.66 6.11
C ASP A 733 -17.66 -6.54 4.85
N TYR A 734 -16.48 -7.02 4.52
CA TYR A 734 -16.28 -7.85 3.33
C TYR A 734 -15.16 -8.89 3.52
N GLY A 735 -15.20 -9.91 2.66
CA GLY A 735 -14.17 -10.95 2.68
C GLY A 735 -13.79 -11.44 1.29
N VAL A 736 -12.50 -11.56 1.06
CA VAL A 736 -11.90 -11.98 -0.20
C VAL A 736 -11.33 -13.39 -0.07
N LEU A 737 -11.59 -14.25 -1.06
CA LEU A 737 -11.09 -15.61 -1.12
C LEU A 737 -10.13 -15.78 -2.30
N ASN A 738 -8.89 -16.19 -2.00
CA ASN A 738 -7.84 -16.45 -2.97
C ASN A 738 -7.46 -17.93 -3.00
N LEU A 739 -7.05 -18.43 -4.16
CA LEU A 739 -6.63 -19.82 -4.39
C LEU A 739 -5.29 -19.86 -5.11
N TYR A 740 -4.36 -20.67 -4.61
CA TYR A 740 -3.13 -21.03 -5.29
C TYR A 740 -3.06 -22.53 -5.49
N LEU A 741 -2.68 -22.96 -6.69
CA LEU A 741 -2.41 -24.36 -7.04
C LEU A 741 -1.12 -24.43 -7.84
N ALA A 742 -0.17 -25.29 -7.46
CA ALA A 742 1.07 -25.45 -8.20
C ALA A 742 1.51 -26.90 -8.33
N ILE A 743 2.30 -27.14 -9.36
CA ILE A 743 3.08 -28.36 -9.54
C ILE A 743 4.50 -27.96 -9.96
N ALA A 744 5.48 -28.44 -9.19
CA ALA A 744 6.89 -28.15 -9.40
C ALA A 744 7.68 -29.44 -9.64
N ASN A 745 8.69 -29.38 -10.52
CA ASN A 745 9.69 -30.43 -10.66
C ASN A 745 10.98 -29.99 -9.98
N VAL A 746 11.20 -30.47 -8.77
CA VAL A 746 12.34 -30.09 -7.94
C VAL A 746 13.72 -30.51 -8.48
N ASN A 747 13.76 -31.47 -9.43
CA ASN A 747 15.00 -31.93 -10.05
C ASN A 747 15.35 -31.17 -11.35
N GLU A 748 14.34 -30.63 -12.04
CA GLU A 748 14.49 -29.90 -13.30
C GLU A 748 14.28 -28.40 -13.16
N GLY A 749 13.96 -27.92 -11.94
CA GLY A 749 13.85 -26.50 -11.62
C GLY A 749 12.70 -25.80 -12.34
N TRP A 750 11.52 -26.43 -12.54
CA TRP A 750 10.37 -25.73 -13.11
C TRP A 750 9.13 -25.86 -12.22
N GLU A 751 8.31 -24.84 -12.28
CA GLU A 751 7.01 -24.78 -11.62
C GLU A 751 5.94 -24.25 -12.60
N LEU A 752 4.75 -24.82 -12.51
CA LEU A 752 3.54 -24.31 -13.15
C LEU A 752 2.50 -24.07 -12.08
N SER A 753 2.00 -22.82 -11.95
CA SER A 753 0.99 -22.45 -10.97
C SER A 753 -0.24 -21.80 -11.57
N ILE A 754 -1.36 -21.90 -10.87
CA ILE A 754 -2.63 -21.23 -11.13
C ILE A 754 -2.96 -20.41 -9.89
N ILE A 755 -3.16 -19.12 -10.07
CA ILE A 755 -3.56 -18.18 -9.02
C ILE A 755 -4.97 -17.70 -9.35
N GLY A 756 -5.89 -17.78 -8.39
CA GLY A 756 -7.21 -17.18 -8.45
C GLY A 756 -7.33 -16.14 -7.34
N GLU A 757 -7.54 -14.89 -7.69
CA GLU A 757 -7.75 -13.79 -6.77
C GLU A 757 -9.22 -13.42 -6.75
N ASN A 758 -9.74 -13.08 -5.57
CA ASN A 758 -11.14 -12.74 -5.38
C ASN A 758 -12.08 -13.74 -6.08
N ILE A 759 -11.84 -15.05 -5.92
CA ILE A 759 -12.57 -16.09 -6.67
C ILE A 759 -14.07 -16.16 -6.38
N THR A 760 -14.52 -15.46 -5.35
CA THR A 760 -15.94 -15.28 -5.00
C THR A 760 -16.57 -14.11 -5.74
N ASP A 761 -15.78 -13.30 -6.45
CA ASP A 761 -16.19 -12.09 -7.17
C ASP A 761 -16.87 -11.08 -6.21
N GLU A 762 -16.26 -10.90 -5.01
CA GLU A 762 -16.71 -9.95 -3.99
C GLU A 762 -16.50 -8.52 -4.50
N VAL A 763 -17.50 -7.67 -4.31
CA VAL A 763 -17.44 -6.26 -4.70
C VAL A 763 -17.24 -5.42 -3.45
N TYR A 764 -16.11 -4.75 -3.38
CA TYR A 764 -15.73 -3.92 -2.24
C TYR A 764 -15.11 -2.60 -2.70
N ILE A 765 -15.20 -1.59 -1.86
CA ILE A 765 -14.67 -0.25 -2.13
C ILE A 765 -13.27 -0.15 -1.54
N VAL A 766 -12.30 0.21 -2.38
CA VAL A 766 -10.93 0.50 -1.95
C VAL A 766 -10.75 1.98 -1.63
N ARG A 767 -11.55 2.83 -2.26
CA ARG A 767 -11.53 4.27 -2.10
C ARG A 767 -12.92 4.85 -2.29
N ALA A 768 -13.32 5.79 -1.44
CA ALA A 768 -14.48 6.66 -1.66
C ALA A 768 -14.10 8.11 -1.51
N THR A 769 -14.64 8.96 -2.35
CA THR A 769 -14.46 10.41 -2.27
C THR A 769 -15.78 11.13 -2.54
N GLY A 770 -16.00 12.25 -1.88
CA GLY A 770 -17.09 13.16 -2.14
C GLY A 770 -16.52 14.56 -2.12
N ASP A 771 -17.06 15.44 -2.95
CA ASP A 771 -16.70 16.84 -2.99
C ASP A 771 -17.87 17.74 -2.57
N ASP A 772 -17.56 19.01 -2.32
CA ASP A 772 -18.54 20.06 -1.97
C ASP A 772 -19.49 20.38 -3.14
N GLY A 773 -19.25 19.85 -4.34
CA GLY A 773 -20.07 20.03 -5.54
C GLY A 773 -21.29 19.09 -5.62
N GLY A 774 -21.48 18.20 -4.60
CA GLY A 774 -22.60 17.25 -4.55
C GLY A 774 -22.43 16.07 -5.52
N SER A 775 -21.21 15.73 -5.88
CA SER A 775 -20.84 14.46 -6.50
C SER A 775 -20.11 13.57 -5.49
N TYR A 776 -20.23 12.28 -5.63
CA TYR A 776 -19.37 11.33 -4.94
C TYR A 776 -19.08 10.12 -5.82
N MET A 777 -17.90 9.58 -5.62
CA MET A 777 -17.32 8.53 -6.43
C MET A 777 -16.75 7.44 -5.53
N ASP A 778 -16.84 6.20 -5.97
CA ASP A 778 -16.10 5.10 -5.38
C ASP A 778 -15.19 4.42 -6.41
N MET A 779 -14.04 3.93 -5.95
CA MET A 779 -13.17 3.02 -6.65
C MET A 779 -13.34 1.63 -6.05
N LEU A 780 -13.47 0.65 -6.92
CA LEU A 780 -13.80 -0.71 -6.51
C LEU A 780 -12.58 -1.60 -6.64
N GLY A 781 -12.45 -2.55 -5.72
CA GLY A 781 -11.45 -3.60 -5.80
C GLY A 781 -11.64 -4.44 -7.06
N ARG A 782 -10.53 -4.96 -7.58
CA ARG A 782 -10.51 -5.72 -8.82
C ARG A 782 -11.43 -6.95 -8.73
N PRO A 783 -12.26 -7.24 -9.75
CA PRO A 783 -13.12 -8.42 -9.80
C PRO A 783 -12.30 -9.72 -9.85
N ALA A 784 -12.98 -10.87 -9.75
CA ALA A 784 -12.31 -12.18 -9.81
C ALA A 784 -11.37 -12.32 -11.00
N THR A 785 -10.10 -12.62 -10.75
CA THR A 785 -9.07 -12.87 -11.76
C THR A 785 -8.50 -14.27 -11.64
N TRP A 786 -7.92 -14.76 -12.73
CA TRP A 786 -7.24 -16.05 -12.79
C TRP A 786 -6.00 -15.93 -13.66
N SER A 787 -4.85 -16.27 -13.10
CA SER A 787 -3.58 -16.30 -13.83
C SER A 787 -2.97 -17.70 -13.84
N ILE A 788 -2.15 -17.94 -14.87
CA ILE A 788 -1.30 -19.12 -14.99
C ILE A 788 0.13 -18.61 -15.06
N ASN A 789 0.98 -19.10 -14.17
CA ASN A 789 2.39 -18.74 -14.13
C ASN A 789 3.25 -19.96 -14.43
N ALA A 790 4.34 -19.75 -15.15
CA ALA A 790 5.38 -20.73 -15.41
C ALA A 790 6.73 -20.15 -14.99
N ARG A 791 7.42 -20.81 -14.08
CA ARG A 791 8.74 -20.44 -13.58
C ARG A 791 9.76 -21.52 -13.89
N PHE A 792 10.95 -21.12 -14.25
CA PHE A 792 12.10 -21.99 -14.45
C PHE A 792 13.33 -21.44 -13.74
N ASP A 793 13.84 -22.20 -12.79
CA ASP A 793 15.05 -21.93 -12.01
C ASP A 793 16.23 -22.72 -12.59
N PHE A 794 17.42 -22.14 -12.70
CA PHE A 794 18.62 -22.75 -13.31
C PHE A 794 19.93 -22.27 -12.72
#